data_b340a88018815fe46fd399238114ba74
#
_entry.id   b340a88018815fe46fd399238114ba74
#
_cell.length_a   1.000
_cell.length_b   1.000
_cell.length_c   1.000
_cell.angle_alpha   90.00
_cell.angle_beta   90.00
_cell.angle_gamma   90.00
#
_symmetry.space_group_name_H-M   'P 1'
#
loop_
_entity.id
_entity.type
_entity.pdbx_description
1 polymer ?
#
loop_
_entity_poly.entity_id
_entity_poly.type
_entity_poly.pdbx_seq_one_letter_code
_entity_poly.pdbx_strand_id
1 'polypeptide(L)'
;MTETNTPKSAKKPRWTSLEIGLITIVSLLFIVIVALIILVATQKTGLIELRGGAPLLNMLPDVSEWPIAVDNWEGTYGKTWRLEDVIARLNEKYGTLLLVNFFVGTDDRDSNSHIIHFDQQTSLGLLSRDYYACNGPYAEACRAYEQFMIDLAKLIRSDRGLTINETSIREEVARVLDLERDIANATDTPEDRNNPVLLYNKMELGDLNSNFTLEVDSKVFNWSYFTAKIMDTVNISIPDTEKIINYSPNYYRRLNLVLAKYTKRDLQNYMVWRFAMNMVVGLSRTYRDTRKALRKALSGTTSEAAVWRQCALYVNNNMDNAVGRLYVQEAFSEKSKELMEEMIKDIREVFISNLDDLTWMDAETKKAAEEKARAIRERIGYSDNIMDDKYLNNEYKDLSYSAEEYFENILQNLEYVQKKRLRKLRVKVNKEEWVTGAAVVNAFYSSSKNQIVFPAGILQPPFFSKGQAKSLNYGGIGMVIGHEITHGFDDNGRNYDKDGDLKDWWTPDSTQRFLELSKCIVDQYSNYSWDLANGLHLNGNNTLGENIADNGGIRQAYQAYKSYVREHGEEPALPGIDLSHDQLFFLNFAQVWCGTHRPEQAVNSIKVDVHSPGKFRVLGSLQNFPEFAKAFNCNKSSYMVPDNMCRVW
;
A
#
# COMPACT_ATOMS: atom_id res chain seq x y z
N MET A 1 17.86 62.86 -44.41
CA MET A 1 18.66 61.66 -44.66
C MET A 1 18.53 60.80 -43.40
N THR A 2 17.62 59.86 -43.43
CA THR A 2 17.32 58.91 -42.33
C THR A 2 17.76 57.52 -42.81
N GLU A 3 18.87 57.04 -42.24
CA GLU A 3 19.33 55.67 -42.49
C GLU A 3 18.47 54.67 -41.66
N THR A 4 17.78 53.78 -42.37
CA THR A 4 17.06 52.68 -41.82
C THR A 4 18.01 51.49 -41.62
N ASN A 5 18.31 51.15 -40.35
CA ASN A 5 19.05 49.92 -39.98
C ASN A 5 18.09 48.71 -40.05
N THR A 6 18.30 47.85 -41.04
CA THR A 6 17.69 46.51 -41.10
C THR A 6 18.50 45.52 -40.25
N PRO A 7 17.85 44.66 -39.41
CA PRO A 7 18.58 43.68 -38.62
C PRO A 7 19.11 42.54 -39.51
N LYS A 8 20.41 42.26 -39.37
CA LYS A 8 21.07 41.13 -40.04
C LYS A 8 20.49 39.79 -39.57
N SER A 9 19.90 39.02 -40.49
CA SER A 9 19.47 37.65 -40.26
C SER A 9 20.64 36.79 -39.77
N ALA A 10 20.48 36.15 -38.60
CA ALA A 10 21.42 35.16 -38.08
C ALA A 10 21.47 33.95 -39.01
N LYS A 11 22.64 33.68 -39.61
CA LYS A 11 22.87 32.46 -40.39
C LYS A 11 22.74 31.25 -39.49
N LYS A 12 21.82 30.31 -39.82
CA LYS A 12 21.78 29.00 -39.20
C LYS A 12 23.13 28.31 -39.31
N PRO A 13 23.64 27.69 -38.24
CA PRO A 13 24.90 26.94 -38.30
C PRO A 13 24.78 25.82 -39.34
N ARG A 14 25.73 25.78 -40.29
CA ARG A 14 25.87 24.66 -41.23
C ARG A 14 26.71 23.58 -40.55
N TRP A 15 26.12 22.42 -40.33
CA TRP A 15 26.82 21.25 -39.83
C TRP A 15 27.96 20.85 -40.79
N THR A 16 29.11 20.51 -40.24
CA THR A 16 30.23 20.00 -41.03
C THR A 16 29.97 18.56 -41.46
N SER A 17 30.58 18.11 -42.54
CA SER A 17 30.45 16.71 -43.00
C SER A 17 30.89 15.71 -41.92
N LEU A 18 31.78 16.10 -41.02
CA LEU A 18 32.24 15.30 -39.90
C LEU A 18 31.16 15.17 -38.82
N GLU A 19 30.48 16.26 -38.49
CA GLU A 19 29.37 16.25 -37.53
C GLU A 19 28.18 15.46 -38.04
N ILE A 20 27.84 15.59 -39.31
CA ILE A 20 26.78 14.78 -39.95
C ILE A 20 27.17 13.29 -39.93
N GLY A 21 28.43 12.96 -40.25
CA GLY A 21 28.95 11.60 -40.17
C GLY A 21 28.90 11.02 -38.77
N LEU A 22 29.26 11.81 -37.74
CA LEU A 22 29.23 11.38 -36.35
C LEU A 22 27.77 11.12 -35.86
N ILE A 23 26.84 12.02 -36.19
CA ILE A 23 25.43 11.89 -35.86
C ILE A 23 24.83 10.65 -36.52
N THR A 24 25.21 10.38 -37.77
CA THR A 24 24.74 9.20 -38.50
C THR A 24 25.27 7.92 -37.87
N ILE A 25 26.53 7.86 -37.46
CA ILE A 25 27.13 6.71 -36.77
C ILE A 25 26.46 6.48 -35.39
N VAL A 26 26.27 7.56 -34.63
CA VAL A 26 25.59 7.48 -33.31
C VAL A 26 24.13 7.00 -33.46
N SER A 27 23.43 7.50 -34.49
CA SER A 27 22.06 7.07 -34.78
C SER A 27 22.00 5.60 -35.21
N LEU A 28 22.92 5.11 -36.02
CA LEU A 28 23.02 3.70 -36.40
C LEU A 28 23.36 2.79 -35.21
N LEU A 29 24.31 3.21 -34.35
CA LEU A 29 24.62 2.48 -33.12
C LEU A 29 23.41 2.42 -32.18
N PHE A 30 22.67 3.50 -32.03
CA PHE A 30 21.43 3.53 -31.23
C PHE A 30 20.40 2.58 -31.79
N ILE A 31 20.17 2.54 -33.10
CA ILE A 31 19.25 1.60 -33.76
C ILE A 31 19.68 0.15 -33.52
N VAL A 32 20.97 -0.15 -33.64
CA VAL A 32 21.51 -1.50 -33.37
C VAL A 32 21.33 -1.89 -31.91
N ILE A 33 21.57 -0.98 -30.97
CA ILE A 33 21.36 -1.23 -29.54
C ILE A 33 19.88 -1.47 -29.25
N VAL A 34 18.98 -0.66 -29.81
CA VAL A 34 17.53 -0.87 -29.67
C VAL A 34 17.08 -2.19 -30.26
N ALA A 35 17.59 -2.57 -31.45
CA ALA A 35 17.30 -3.85 -32.08
C ALA A 35 17.82 -5.04 -31.25
N LEU A 36 19.00 -4.93 -30.65
CA LEU A 36 19.56 -5.94 -29.73
C LEU A 36 18.73 -6.06 -28.44
N ILE A 37 18.28 -4.94 -27.87
CA ILE A 37 17.40 -4.94 -26.70
C ILE A 37 16.06 -5.61 -27.04
N ILE A 38 15.48 -5.32 -28.20
CA ILE A 38 14.24 -5.94 -28.67
C ILE A 38 14.45 -7.45 -28.90
N LEU A 39 15.59 -7.85 -29.51
CA LEU A 39 15.91 -9.24 -29.76
C LEU A 39 16.07 -10.03 -28.45
N VAL A 40 16.79 -9.48 -27.48
CA VAL A 40 16.97 -10.09 -26.14
C VAL A 40 15.63 -10.15 -25.42
N ALA A 41 14.80 -9.11 -25.47
CA ALA A 41 13.48 -9.10 -24.85
C ALA A 41 12.55 -10.15 -25.51
N THR A 42 12.59 -10.31 -26.83
CA THR A 42 11.77 -11.31 -27.54
C THR A 42 12.24 -12.74 -27.28
N GLN A 43 13.53 -12.98 -27.18
CA GLN A 43 14.08 -14.30 -26.79
C GLN A 43 13.67 -14.66 -25.34
N LYS A 44 13.72 -13.72 -24.40
CA LYS A 44 13.31 -13.95 -23.00
C LYS A 44 11.81 -14.18 -22.85
N THR A 45 10.98 -13.49 -23.62
CA THR A 45 9.54 -13.75 -23.67
C THR A 45 9.27 -15.17 -24.20
N GLY A 46 10.06 -15.64 -25.17
CA GLY A 46 9.98 -17.01 -25.69
C GLY A 46 10.25 -18.09 -24.64
N LEU A 47 11.22 -17.88 -23.72
CA LEU A 47 11.53 -18.86 -22.67
C LEU A 47 10.38 -19.05 -21.67
N ILE A 48 9.72 -17.98 -21.25
CA ILE A 48 8.54 -18.06 -20.36
C ILE A 48 7.41 -18.82 -21.06
N GLU A 49 7.15 -18.52 -22.33
CA GLU A 49 6.11 -19.20 -23.12
C GLU A 49 6.42 -20.70 -23.32
N LEU A 50 7.68 -21.06 -23.55
CA LEU A 50 8.12 -22.46 -23.72
C LEU A 50 8.00 -23.28 -22.44
N ARG A 51 8.18 -22.69 -21.26
CA ARG A 51 8.07 -23.40 -19.98
C ARG A 51 6.62 -23.67 -19.57
N GLY A 52 5.63 -22.97 -20.17
CA GLY A 52 4.21 -23.17 -19.90
C GLY A 52 3.85 -23.03 -18.43
N GLY A 53 3.21 -24.06 -17.86
CA GLY A 53 2.88 -24.18 -16.43
C GLY A 53 3.90 -24.93 -15.60
N ALA A 54 4.96 -25.50 -16.21
CA ALA A 54 5.90 -26.37 -15.53
C ALA A 54 6.50 -25.79 -14.23
N PRO A 55 6.87 -24.50 -14.15
CA PRO A 55 7.39 -23.94 -12.91
C PRO A 55 6.40 -24.05 -11.73
N LEU A 56 5.12 -23.80 -11.97
CA LEU A 56 4.07 -23.96 -10.97
C LEU A 56 3.87 -25.44 -10.60
N LEU A 57 3.79 -26.32 -11.60
CA LEU A 57 3.60 -27.75 -11.38
C LEU A 57 4.72 -28.35 -10.52
N ASN A 58 5.96 -27.92 -10.72
CA ASN A 58 7.12 -28.37 -9.95
C ASN A 58 7.09 -27.88 -8.49
N MET A 59 6.41 -26.77 -8.23
CA MET A 59 6.36 -26.15 -6.91
C MET A 59 5.17 -26.65 -6.06
N LEU A 60 4.04 -27.04 -6.67
CA LEU A 60 2.84 -27.47 -5.94
C LEU A 60 3.08 -28.59 -4.90
N PRO A 61 3.95 -29.59 -5.13
CA PRO A 61 4.29 -30.61 -4.12
C PRO A 61 4.84 -30.01 -2.81
N ASP A 62 5.56 -28.89 -2.87
CA ASP A 62 6.14 -28.22 -1.70
C ASP A 62 5.08 -27.68 -0.72
N VAL A 63 3.87 -27.42 -1.21
CA VAL A 63 2.72 -26.98 -0.42
C VAL A 63 1.64 -28.07 -0.30
N SER A 64 2.03 -29.33 -0.35
CA SER A 64 1.16 -30.50 -0.23
C SER A 64 0.16 -30.68 -1.38
N GLU A 65 0.48 -30.16 -2.56
CA GLU A 65 -0.23 -30.34 -3.83
C GLU A 65 -1.65 -29.73 -3.84
N TRP A 66 -2.20 -29.53 -5.02
CA TRP A 66 -3.56 -29.03 -5.22
C TRP A 66 -4.53 -30.18 -5.47
N PRO A 67 -5.43 -30.54 -4.52
CA PRO A 67 -6.29 -31.72 -4.64
C PRO A 67 -7.14 -31.78 -5.90
N ILE A 68 -7.71 -30.66 -6.33
CA ILE A 68 -8.52 -30.55 -7.57
C ILE A 68 -7.71 -30.82 -8.84
N ALA A 69 -6.39 -30.62 -8.80
CA ALA A 69 -5.48 -30.70 -9.94
C ALA A 69 -4.68 -32.02 -10.00
N VAL A 70 -4.90 -32.97 -9.08
CA VAL A 70 -4.27 -34.29 -9.04
C VAL A 70 -5.29 -35.39 -8.76
N ASP A 71 -4.93 -36.64 -9.10
CA ASP A 71 -5.69 -37.79 -8.72
C ASP A 71 -5.21 -38.35 -7.38
N ASN A 72 -6.11 -38.99 -6.62
CA ASN A 72 -5.81 -39.69 -5.36
C ASN A 72 -5.02 -38.86 -4.32
N TRP A 73 -5.33 -37.57 -4.19
CA TRP A 73 -4.68 -36.71 -3.19
C TRP A 73 -4.79 -37.25 -1.77
N GLU A 74 -5.95 -37.81 -1.35
CA GLU A 74 -6.17 -38.40 -0.02
C GLU A 74 -5.25 -39.60 0.24
N GLY A 75 -4.98 -40.39 -0.80
CA GLY A 75 -4.11 -41.56 -0.73
C GLY A 75 -2.61 -41.22 -0.70
N THR A 76 -2.27 -40.00 -1.07
CA THR A 76 -0.89 -39.50 -1.15
C THR A 76 -0.64 -38.43 -0.10
N TYR A 77 -0.72 -37.18 -0.45
CA TYR A 77 -0.45 -36.02 0.43
C TYR A 77 -1.44 -35.92 1.60
N GLY A 78 -2.71 -36.31 1.41
CA GLY A 78 -3.74 -36.25 2.44
C GLY A 78 -3.53 -37.17 3.63
N LYS A 79 -2.69 -38.23 3.51
CA LYS A 79 -2.39 -39.16 4.63
C LYS A 79 -1.65 -38.50 5.79
N THR A 80 -0.68 -37.66 5.45
CA THR A 80 0.20 -36.98 6.42
C THR A 80 -0.13 -35.50 6.59
N TRP A 81 -1.20 -35.03 5.95
CA TRP A 81 -1.55 -33.63 5.92
C TRP A 81 -1.82 -33.06 7.32
N ARG A 82 -1.25 -31.90 7.58
CA ARG A 82 -1.51 -31.07 8.75
C ARG A 82 -1.68 -29.63 8.30
N LEU A 83 -2.67 -28.95 8.89
CA LEU A 83 -2.93 -27.53 8.57
C LEU A 83 -1.71 -26.68 8.88
N GLU A 84 -1.09 -26.87 10.04
CA GLU A 84 0.07 -26.12 10.50
C GLU A 84 1.24 -26.20 9.51
N ASP A 85 1.51 -27.38 8.95
CA ASP A 85 2.62 -27.58 8.01
C ASP A 85 2.40 -26.78 6.72
N VAL A 86 1.16 -26.77 6.20
CA VAL A 86 0.85 -26.08 4.94
C VAL A 86 0.89 -24.56 5.12
N ILE A 87 0.21 -24.03 6.14
CA ILE A 87 0.20 -22.57 6.34
C ILE A 87 1.55 -22.03 6.82
N ALA A 88 2.33 -22.82 7.58
CA ALA A 88 3.70 -22.45 7.92
C ALA A 88 4.59 -22.39 6.67
N ARG A 89 4.51 -23.39 5.78
CA ARG A 89 5.26 -23.40 4.52
C ARG A 89 4.90 -22.23 3.62
N LEU A 90 3.61 -21.93 3.49
CA LEU A 90 3.11 -20.78 2.72
C LEU A 90 3.61 -19.45 3.30
N ASN A 91 3.66 -19.33 4.62
CA ASN A 91 4.16 -18.16 5.32
C ASN A 91 5.69 -18.01 5.16
N GLU A 92 6.46 -18.98 5.65
CA GLU A 92 7.91 -18.87 5.83
C GLU A 92 8.69 -18.79 4.51
N LYS A 93 8.21 -19.49 3.48
CA LYS A 93 8.89 -19.56 2.19
C LYS A 93 8.31 -18.59 1.16
N TYR A 94 7.01 -18.38 1.19
CA TYR A 94 6.32 -17.63 0.13
C TYR A 94 5.69 -16.32 0.61
N GLY A 95 5.77 -16.01 1.90
CA GLY A 95 5.15 -14.82 2.46
C GLY A 95 3.62 -14.77 2.26
N THR A 96 2.99 -15.94 2.03
CA THR A 96 1.55 -16.05 1.81
C THR A 96 0.85 -16.33 3.15
N LEU A 97 0.02 -15.39 3.59
CA LEU A 97 -0.61 -15.41 4.90
C LEU A 97 -2.08 -15.78 4.74
N LEU A 98 -2.45 -17.00 5.12
CA LEU A 98 -3.80 -17.55 4.99
C LEU A 98 -4.27 -18.13 6.32
N LEU A 99 -5.55 -17.94 6.64
CA LEU A 99 -6.21 -18.37 7.86
C LEU A 99 -5.64 -17.72 9.13
N VAL A 100 -4.35 -17.86 9.35
CA VAL A 100 -3.60 -17.25 10.46
C VAL A 100 -2.53 -16.33 9.88
N ASN A 101 -2.68 -15.05 10.10
CA ASN A 101 -1.67 -14.06 9.72
C ASN A 101 -0.62 -13.97 10.84
N PHE A 102 0.54 -14.57 10.59
CA PHE A 102 1.70 -14.56 11.50
C PHE A 102 2.79 -13.66 10.96
N PHE A 103 3.26 -12.71 11.75
CA PHE A 103 4.37 -11.83 11.38
C PHE A 103 5.14 -11.30 12.59
N VAL A 104 6.36 -10.83 12.35
CA VAL A 104 7.15 -10.09 13.34
C VAL A 104 7.02 -8.60 13.06
N GLY A 105 6.56 -7.85 14.04
CA GLY A 105 6.38 -6.40 13.98
C GLY A 105 6.87 -5.72 15.25
N THR A 106 6.80 -4.39 15.29
CA THR A 106 7.07 -3.61 16.51
C THR A 106 6.00 -3.87 17.55
N ASP A 107 6.36 -4.00 18.82
CA ASP A 107 5.40 -4.03 19.93
C ASP A 107 4.76 -2.65 20.08
N ASP A 108 3.43 -2.56 19.95
CA ASP A 108 2.73 -1.28 20.01
C ASP A 108 2.94 -0.52 21.31
N ARG A 109 3.18 -1.22 22.45
CA ARG A 109 3.44 -0.61 23.77
C ARG A 109 4.91 -0.53 24.17
N ASP A 110 5.82 -1.05 23.34
CA ASP A 110 7.25 -0.89 23.45
C ASP A 110 7.88 -0.74 22.06
N SER A 111 7.82 0.46 21.54
CA SER A 111 8.25 0.81 20.19
C SER A 111 9.75 0.59 19.91
N ASN A 112 10.52 0.11 20.90
CA ASN A 112 11.93 -0.25 20.75
C ASN A 112 12.15 -1.76 20.53
N SER A 113 11.10 -2.56 20.71
CA SER A 113 11.17 -4.03 20.65
C SER A 113 10.31 -4.58 19.50
N HIS A 114 10.77 -5.70 18.91
CA HIS A 114 9.95 -6.49 18.01
C HIS A 114 9.28 -7.63 18.76
N ILE A 115 8.08 -7.99 18.32
CA ILE A 115 7.27 -9.05 18.91
C ILE A 115 6.54 -9.83 17.81
N ILE A 116 6.15 -11.05 18.11
CA ILE A 116 5.30 -11.87 17.22
C ILE A 116 3.86 -11.36 17.32
N HIS A 117 3.24 -11.21 16.16
CA HIS A 117 1.82 -10.88 16.04
C HIS A 117 1.06 -12.04 15.39
N PHE A 118 -0.14 -12.27 15.90
CA PHE A 118 -1.16 -13.10 15.27
C PHE A 118 -2.35 -12.23 14.92
N ASP A 119 -2.82 -12.34 13.68
CA ASP A 119 -3.91 -11.52 13.18
C ASP A 119 -4.85 -12.34 12.29
N GLN A 120 -6.02 -11.80 12.01
CA GLN A 120 -6.93 -12.36 11.03
C GLN A 120 -6.33 -12.36 9.63
N GLN A 121 -6.86 -13.18 8.75
CA GLN A 121 -6.55 -13.09 7.33
C GLN A 121 -7.02 -11.74 6.77
N THR A 122 -6.09 -10.95 6.25
CA THR A 122 -6.37 -9.61 5.71
C THR A 122 -6.54 -9.60 4.19
N SER A 123 -6.03 -10.62 3.50
CA SER A 123 -6.10 -10.73 2.04
C SER A 123 -7.15 -11.75 1.63
N LEU A 124 -8.11 -11.33 0.83
CA LEU A 124 -9.16 -12.16 0.22
C LEU A 124 -8.94 -12.25 -1.30
N GLY A 125 -9.46 -13.28 -1.95
CA GLY A 125 -9.36 -13.46 -3.40
C GLY A 125 -10.24 -12.46 -4.17
N LEU A 126 -11.42 -12.20 -3.62
CA LEU A 126 -12.27 -11.08 -4.00
C LEU A 126 -12.06 -9.97 -2.96
N LEU A 127 -11.64 -8.84 -3.37
CA LEU A 127 -11.02 -7.72 -2.67
C LEU A 127 -11.62 -7.31 -1.31
N SER A 128 -12.94 -7.48 -1.11
CA SER A 128 -13.60 -7.20 0.16
C SER A 128 -14.70 -8.23 0.45
N ARG A 129 -15.15 -8.28 1.71
CA ARG A 129 -16.27 -9.12 2.18
C ARG A 129 -17.53 -8.97 1.32
N ASP A 130 -17.86 -7.74 0.88
CA ASP A 130 -19.07 -7.45 0.13
C ASP A 130 -19.15 -8.20 -1.21
N TYR A 131 -18.01 -8.45 -1.84
CA TYR A 131 -17.96 -9.17 -3.11
C TYR A 131 -18.51 -10.61 -2.99
N TYR A 132 -18.38 -11.25 -1.82
CA TYR A 132 -18.85 -12.62 -1.60
C TYR A 132 -20.38 -12.75 -1.48
N ALA A 133 -21.12 -11.64 -1.50
CA ALA A 133 -22.58 -11.68 -1.69
C ALA A 133 -22.95 -12.21 -3.10
N CYS A 134 -22.06 -12.11 -4.08
CA CYS A 134 -22.18 -12.64 -5.44
C CYS A 134 -23.48 -12.22 -6.16
N ASN A 135 -23.99 -11.06 -5.83
CA ASN A 135 -25.20 -10.50 -6.44
C ASN A 135 -24.99 -9.05 -6.88
N GLY A 136 -25.97 -8.47 -7.58
CA GLY A 136 -25.90 -7.08 -8.03
C GLY A 136 -24.57 -6.77 -8.73
N PRO A 137 -23.84 -5.71 -8.33
CA PRO A 137 -22.58 -5.29 -8.95
C PRO A 137 -21.44 -6.29 -8.77
N TYR A 138 -21.55 -7.25 -7.84
CA TYR A 138 -20.51 -8.21 -7.51
C TYR A 138 -20.65 -9.56 -8.23
N ALA A 139 -21.81 -9.82 -8.87
CA ALA A 139 -22.11 -11.11 -9.50
C ALA A 139 -21.11 -11.49 -10.60
N GLU A 140 -20.64 -10.53 -11.40
CA GLU A 140 -19.67 -10.79 -12.47
C GLU A 140 -18.29 -11.13 -11.90
N ALA A 141 -17.87 -10.46 -10.84
CA ALA A 141 -16.61 -10.74 -10.15
C ALA A 141 -16.59 -12.17 -9.59
N CYS A 142 -17.67 -12.62 -8.95
CA CYS A 142 -17.78 -13.99 -8.45
C CYS A 142 -17.68 -15.01 -9.57
N ARG A 143 -18.46 -14.85 -10.65
CA ARG A 143 -18.41 -15.77 -11.81
C ARG A 143 -17.02 -15.81 -12.43
N ALA A 144 -16.38 -14.65 -12.60
CA ALA A 144 -15.03 -14.57 -13.14
C ALA A 144 -13.98 -15.22 -12.24
N TYR A 145 -14.16 -15.13 -10.92
CA TYR A 145 -13.30 -15.75 -9.93
C TYR A 145 -13.40 -17.28 -9.95
N GLU A 146 -14.62 -17.83 -9.97
CA GLU A 146 -14.86 -19.26 -10.12
C GLU A 146 -14.31 -19.78 -11.46
N GLN A 147 -14.55 -19.07 -12.55
CA GLN A 147 -14.08 -19.48 -13.86
C GLN A 147 -12.55 -19.48 -13.95
N PHE A 148 -11.88 -18.50 -13.33
CA PHE A 148 -10.42 -18.47 -13.26
C PHE A 148 -9.87 -19.72 -12.54
N MET A 149 -10.47 -20.12 -11.44
CA MET A 149 -10.07 -21.33 -10.68
C MET A 149 -10.29 -22.60 -11.51
N ILE A 150 -11.44 -22.71 -12.18
CA ILE A 150 -11.77 -23.84 -13.06
C ILE A 150 -10.77 -23.94 -14.21
N ASP A 151 -10.49 -22.84 -14.90
CA ASP A 151 -9.60 -22.82 -16.06
C ASP A 151 -8.16 -23.16 -15.65
N LEU A 152 -7.69 -22.64 -14.53
CA LEU A 152 -6.36 -22.97 -14.01
C LEU A 152 -6.25 -24.46 -13.64
N ALA A 153 -7.25 -25.00 -12.95
CA ALA A 153 -7.28 -26.43 -12.60
C ALA A 153 -7.30 -27.32 -13.85
N LYS A 154 -8.08 -26.96 -14.86
CA LYS A 154 -8.13 -27.68 -16.17
C LYS A 154 -6.78 -27.63 -16.89
N LEU A 155 -6.10 -26.48 -16.92
CA LEU A 155 -4.77 -26.36 -17.53
C LEU A 155 -3.75 -27.24 -16.83
N ILE A 156 -3.70 -27.22 -15.51
CA ILE A 156 -2.76 -28.06 -14.73
C ILE A 156 -3.04 -29.54 -14.95
N ARG A 157 -4.30 -29.98 -14.94
CA ARG A 157 -4.66 -31.37 -15.24
C ARG A 157 -4.28 -31.75 -16.68
N SER A 158 -4.52 -30.86 -17.65
CA SER A 158 -4.10 -31.08 -19.03
C SER A 158 -2.59 -31.25 -19.18
N ASP A 159 -1.80 -30.38 -18.57
CA ASP A 159 -0.33 -30.44 -18.62
C ASP A 159 0.23 -31.69 -17.94
N ARG A 160 -0.52 -32.26 -16.99
CA ARG A 160 -0.20 -33.54 -16.32
C ARG A 160 -0.73 -34.77 -17.07
N GLY A 161 -1.47 -34.59 -18.16
CA GLY A 161 -2.10 -35.70 -18.90
C GLY A 161 -3.22 -36.39 -18.09
N LEU A 162 -3.84 -35.71 -17.14
CA LEU A 162 -4.91 -36.24 -16.30
C LEU A 162 -6.28 -35.99 -16.91
N THR A 163 -7.25 -36.87 -16.62
CA THR A 163 -8.63 -36.72 -17.06
C THR A 163 -9.27 -35.47 -16.48
N ILE A 164 -9.94 -34.67 -17.32
CA ILE A 164 -10.67 -33.48 -16.90
C ILE A 164 -12.14 -33.84 -16.71
N ASN A 165 -12.58 -33.86 -15.46
CA ASN A 165 -13.98 -33.96 -15.10
C ASN A 165 -14.48 -32.56 -14.66
N GLU A 166 -15.06 -31.83 -15.58
CA GLU A 166 -15.47 -30.44 -15.33
C GLU A 166 -16.55 -30.32 -14.25
N THR A 167 -17.46 -31.30 -14.14
CA THR A 167 -18.50 -31.30 -13.10
C THR A 167 -17.87 -31.38 -11.71
N SER A 168 -16.97 -32.33 -11.50
CA SER A 168 -16.26 -32.48 -10.22
C SER A 168 -15.42 -31.24 -9.88
N ILE A 169 -14.74 -30.66 -10.88
CA ILE A 169 -13.97 -29.42 -10.71
C ILE A 169 -14.88 -28.28 -10.23
N ARG A 170 -16.03 -28.09 -10.87
CA ARG A 170 -17.00 -27.04 -10.49
C ARG A 170 -17.55 -27.22 -9.09
N GLU A 171 -17.86 -28.45 -8.68
CA GLU A 171 -18.33 -28.75 -7.32
C GLU A 171 -17.26 -28.39 -6.26
N GLU A 172 -16.00 -28.75 -6.50
CA GLU A 172 -14.90 -28.40 -5.59
C GLU A 172 -14.61 -26.90 -5.58
N VAL A 173 -14.69 -26.23 -6.73
CA VAL A 173 -14.52 -24.75 -6.82
C VAL A 173 -15.62 -24.02 -6.05
N ALA A 174 -16.88 -24.47 -6.15
CA ALA A 174 -17.98 -23.91 -5.39
C ALA A 174 -17.73 -24.03 -3.86
N ARG A 175 -17.21 -25.18 -3.41
CA ARG A 175 -16.80 -25.39 -2.01
C ARG A 175 -15.71 -24.43 -1.56
N VAL A 176 -14.73 -24.13 -2.42
CA VAL A 176 -13.65 -23.16 -2.14
C VAL A 176 -14.23 -21.75 -2.01
N LEU A 177 -15.15 -21.34 -2.87
CA LEU A 177 -15.80 -20.03 -2.81
C LEU A 177 -16.66 -19.90 -1.53
N ASP A 178 -17.39 -20.94 -1.15
CA ASP A 178 -18.19 -20.97 0.07
C ASP A 178 -17.30 -20.85 1.32
N LEU A 179 -16.18 -21.59 1.35
CA LEU A 179 -15.19 -21.50 2.44
C LEU A 179 -14.62 -20.09 2.54
N GLU A 180 -14.20 -19.49 1.43
CA GLU A 180 -13.62 -18.15 1.46
C GLU A 180 -14.66 -17.09 1.86
N ARG A 181 -15.92 -17.25 1.45
CA ARG A 181 -17.03 -16.42 1.94
C ARG A 181 -17.19 -16.53 3.45
N ASP A 182 -17.18 -17.75 3.99
CA ASP A 182 -17.31 -17.98 5.43
C ASP A 182 -16.10 -17.39 6.19
N ILE A 183 -14.88 -17.49 5.67
CA ILE A 183 -13.68 -16.85 6.22
C ILE A 183 -13.83 -15.33 6.19
N ALA A 184 -14.25 -14.76 5.06
CA ALA A 184 -14.47 -13.33 4.92
C ALA A 184 -15.48 -12.81 5.95
N ASN A 185 -16.57 -13.55 6.18
CA ASN A 185 -17.58 -13.23 7.20
C ASN A 185 -17.08 -13.42 8.64
N ALA A 186 -16.06 -14.25 8.85
CA ALA A 186 -15.44 -14.43 10.15
C ALA A 186 -14.47 -13.29 10.53
N THR A 187 -13.98 -12.50 9.58
CA THR A 187 -13.07 -11.36 9.86
C THR A 187 -13.79 -10.24 10.62
N ASP A 188 -13.05 -9.48 11.42
CA ASP A 188 -13.53 -8.22 11.98
C ASP A 188 -13.68 -7.19 10.87
N THR A 189 -14.58 -6.22 11.04
CA THR A 189 -14.80 -5.16 10.03
C THR A 189 -13.63 -4.17 10.02
N PRO A 190 -13.43 -3.42 8.93
CA PRO A 190 -12.44 -2.35 8.90
C PRO A 190 -12.63 -1.34 10.04
N GLU A 191 -13.89 -0.99 10.35
CA GLU A 191 -14.23 -0.06 11.43
C GLU A 191 -13.82 -0.59 12.82
N ASP A 192 -14.03 -1.89 13.10
CA ASP A 192 -13.62 -2.52 14.36
C ASP A 192 -12.09 -2.51 14.51
N ARG A 193 -11.37 -2.46 13.39
CA ARG A 193 -9.90 -2.49 13.35
C ARG A 193 -9.24 -1.12 13.39
N ASN A 194 -10.01 -0.04 13.33
CA ASN A 194 -9.46 1.33 13.40
C ASN A 194 -9.07 1.74 14.83
N ASN A 195 -9.33 0.91 15.84
CA ASN A 195 -8.94 1.18 17.22
C ASN A 195 -7.76 0.30 17.66
N PRO A 196 -6.50 0.80 17.65
CA PRO A 196 -5.33 0.02 17.99
C PRO A 196 -5.31 -0.45 19.45
N VAL A 197 -6.02 0.22 20.35
CA VAL A 197 -6.12 -0.18 21.76
C VAL A 197 -6.90 -1.49 21.89
N LEU A 198 -7.96 -1.68 21.10
CA LEU A 198 -8.76 -2.90 21.11
C LEU A 198 -8.03 -4.08 20.44
N LEU A 199 -7.12 -3.79 19.50
CA LEU A 199 -6.32 -4.81 18.82
C LEU A 199 -5.20 -5.35 19.71
N TYR A 200 -4.72 -4.60 20.69
CA TYR A 200 -3.59 -4.98 21.51
C TYR A 200 -3.95 -5.97 22.61
N ASN A 201 -3.82 -7.27 22.32
CA ASN A 201 -4.04 -8.35 23.29
C ASN A 201 -2.75 -9.15 23.48
N LYS A 202 -1.88 -8.69 24.39
CA LYS A 202 -0.59 -9.32 24.72
C LYS A 202 -0.80 -10.53 25.64
N MET A 203 -0.23 -11.68 25.28
CA MET A 203 -0.36 -12.93 26.03
C MET A 203 0.89 -13.81 25.80
N GLU A 204 0.92 -14.98 26.39
CA GLU A 204 1.92 -16.00 26.08
C GLU A 204 1.48 -16.85 24.87
N LEU A 205 2.46 -17.36 24.10
CA LEU A 205 2.16 -18.25 22.98
C LEU A 205 1.36 -19.50 23.41
N GLY A 206 1.68 -20.05 24.57
CA GLY A 206 0.94 -21.18 25.16
C GLY A 206 -0.53 -20.89 25.43
N ASP A 207 -0.89 -19.63 25.69
CA ASP A 207 -2.29 -19.23 25.91
C ASP A 207 -3.14 -19.39 24.63
N LEU A 208 -2.53 -19.32 23.43
CA LEU A 208 -3.24 -19.59 22.20
C LEU A 208 -3.72 -21.03 22.12
N ASN A 209 -2.89 -21.98 22.52
CA ASN A 209 -3.27 -23.42 22.54
C ASN A 209 -4.45 -23.69 23.51
N SER A 210 -4.53 -22.94 24.60
CA SER A 210 -5.56 -23.13 25.62
C SER A 210 -6.87 -22.41 25.31
N ASN A 211 -6.79 -21.22 24.69
CA ASN A 211 -7.93 -20.29 24.60
C ASN A 211 -8.50 -20.13 23.19
N PHE A 212 -7.76 -20.57 22.15
CA PHE A 212 -8.13 -20.38 20.75
C PHE A 212 -7.98 -21.69 19.96
N THR A 213 -8.85 -22.65 20.26
CA THR A 213 -8.87 -23.94 19.54
C THR A 213 -9.26 -23.72 18.08
N LEU A 214 -8.47 -24.27 17.17
CA LEU A 214 -8.82 -24.47 15.77
C LEU A 214 -8.77 -25.98 15.51
N GLU A 215 -9.81 -26.55 14.89
CA GLU A 215 -9.91 -27.98 14.67
C GLU A 215 -10.33 -28.28 13.23
N VAL A 216 -9.64 -29.25 12.60
CA VAL A 216 -9.95 -29.77 11.27
C VAL A 216 -9.88 -31.30 11.29
N ASP A 217 -10.93 -31.98 10.86
CA ASP A 217 -10.99 -33.44 10.82
C ASP A 217 -10.57 -34.07 12.17
N SER A 218 -11.06 -33.53 13.30
CA SER A 218 -10.74 -33.97 14.67
C SER A 218 -9.26 -33.82 15.05
N LYS A 219 -8.49 -33.01 14.32
CA LYS A 219 -7.11 -32.64 14.68
C LYS A 219 -7.08 -31.21 15.15
N VAL A 220 -6.61 -31.02 16.39
CA VAL A 220 -6.46 -29.69 17.00
C VAL A 220 -5.16 -29.06 16.50
N PHE A 221 -5.27 -27.81 16.06
CA PHE A 221 -4.16 -26.97 15.62
C PHE A 221 -3.23 -26.65 16.79
N ASN A 222 -1.95 -26.86 16.61
CA ASN A 222 -0.92 -26.56 17.61
C ASN A 222 -0.19 -25.27 17.26
N TRP A 223 -0.52 -24.18 17.97
CA TRP A 223 0.05 -22.84 17.75
C TRP A 223 1.56 -22.80 17.98
N SER A 224 2.04 -23.49 19.02
CA SER A 224 3.48 -23.56 19.33
C SER A 224 4.26 -24.29 18.24
N TYR A 225 3.73 -25.40 17.75
CA TYR A 225 4.31 -26.14 16.62
C TYR A 225 4.34 -25.30 15.34
N PHE A 226 3.22 -24.64 15.02
CA PHE A 226 3.13 -23.75 13.86
C PHE A 226 4.18 -22.63 13.92
N THR A 227 4.27 -21.96 15.09
CA THR A 227 5.25 -20.88 15.31
C THR A 227 6.67 -21.36 15.19
N ALA A 228 7.01 -22.51 15.81
CA ALA A 228 8.32 -23.10 15.71
C ALA A 228 8.71 -23.44 14.26
N LYS A 229 7.80 -24.03 13.48
CA LYS A 229 8.03 -24.35 12.05
C LYS A 229 8.45 -23.11 11.24
N ILE A 230 7.87 -21.94 11.52
CA ILE A 230 8.22 -20.69 10.84
C ILE A 230 9.56 -20.16 11.34
N MET A 231 9.74 -20.06 12.66
CA MET A 231 10.88 -19.37 13.26
C MET A 231 12.17 -20.17 13.22
N ASP A 232 12.09 -21.51 13.15
CA ASP A 232 13.25 -22.39 12.95
C ASP A 232 13.95 -22.12 11.62
N THR A 233 13.25 -21.62 10.60
CA THR A 233 13.84 -21.25 9.29
C THR A 233 14.85 -20.11 9.38
N VAL A 234 14.79 -19.34 10.48
CA VAL A 234 15.73 -18.26 10.80
C VAL A 234 16.56 -18.55 12.06
N ASN A 235 16.55 -19.79 12.55
CA ASN A 235 17.29 -20.27 13.72
C ASN A 235 16.92 -19.55 15.02
N ILE A 236 15.63 -19.22 15.20
CA ILE A 236 15.12 -18.61 16.44
C ILE A 236 14.16 -19.61 17.11
N SER A 237 14.55 -20.13 18.27
CA SER A 237 13.72 -21.00 19.09
C SER A 237 12.69 -20.18 19.87
N ILE A 238 11.43 -20.63 19.89
CA ILE A 238 10.31 -19.95 20.53
C ILE A 238 9.70 -20.86 21.60
N PRO A 239 9.80 -20.51 22.90
CA PRO A 239 9.15 -21.25 23.98
C PRO A 239 7.67 -20.88 24.09
N ASP A 240 6.87 -21.70 24.76
CA ASP A 240 5.44 -21.41 25.02
C ASP A 240 5.23 -20.16 25.87
N THR A 241 6.23 -19.74 26.63
CA THR A 241 6.24 -18.50 27.43
C THR A 241 6.58 -17.25 26.62
N GLU A 242 6.90 -17.39 25.32
CA GLU A 242 7.13 -16.24 24.45
C GLU A 242 5.93 -15.31 24.46
N LYS A 243 6.18 -14.01 24.66
CA LYS A 243 5.11 -13.00 24.59
C LYS A 243 4.78 -12.71 23.14
N ILE A 244 3.49 -12.68 22.85
CA ILE A 244 2.92 -12.41 21.53
C ILE A 244 1.78 -11.39 21.66
N ILE A 245 1.37 -10.79 20.55
CA ILE A 245 0.16 -9.98 20.46
C ILE A 245 -0.84 -10.68 19.56
N ASN A 246 -2.08 -10.87 20.05
CA ASN A 246 -3.19 -11.35 19.27
C ASN A 246 -4.10 -10.17 18.89
N TYR A 247 -4.07 -9.75 17.63
CA TYR A 247 -4.90 -8.64 17.13
C TYR A 247 -6.37 -9.04 16.90
N SER A 248 -6.66 -10.34 16.77
CA SER A 248 -7.98 -10.80 16.32
C SER A 248 -8.52 -11.98 17.13
N PRO A 249 -8.70 -11.85 18.47
CA PRO A 249 -9.19 -12.95 19.30
C PRO A 249 -10.57 -13.48 18.86
N ASN A 250 -11.48 -12.59 18.46
CA ASN A 250 -12.84 -12.95 18.05
C ASN A 250 -12.87 -13.64 16.69
N TYR A 251 -11.97 -13.25 15.78
CA TYR A 251 -11.81 -13.93 14.49
C TYR A 251 -11.47 -15.41 14.70
N TYR A 252 -10.50 -15.74 15.54
CA TYR A 252 -10.10 -17.14 15.75
C TYR A 252 -11.23 -18.00 16.33
N ARG A 253 -12.07 -17.44 17.21
CA ARG A 253 -13.27 -18.13 17.70
C ARG A 253 -14.27 -18.40 16.57
N ARG A 254 -14.51 -17.41 15.71
CA ARG A 254 -15.39 -17.57 14.54
C ARG A 254 -14.77 -18.49 13.48
N LEU A 255 -13.45 -18.39 13.25
CA LEU A 255 -12.74 -19.26 12.32
C LEU A 255 -12.90 -20.73 12.70
N ASN A 256 -12.82 -21.09 13.98
CA ASN A 256 -13.05 -22.47 14.41
C ASN A 256 -14.43 -23.00 14.00
N LEU A 257 -15.47 -22.17 14.10
CA LEU A 257 -16.83 -22.53 13.64
C LEU A 257 -16.90 -22.69 12.12
N VAL A 258 -16.10 -21.95 11.37
CA VAL A 258 -15.97 -22.11 9.92
C VAL A 258 -15.28 -23.43 9.61
N LEU A 259 -14.10 -23.69 10.21
CA LEU A 259 -13.30 -24.88 9.93
C LEU A 259 -14.09 -26.18 10.18
N ALA A 260 -14.99 -26.20 11.16
CA ALA A 260 -15.86 -27.35 11.46
C ALA A 260 -16.82 -27.74 10.32
N LYS A 261 -17.06 -26.88 9.33
CA LYS A 261 -17.94 -27.14 8.18
C LYS A 261 -17.21 -27.73 6.97
N TYR A 262 -15.89 -27.75 6.98
CA TYR A 262 -15.06 -28.06 5.82
C TYR A 262 -14.06 -29.15 6.10
N THR A 263 -13.76 -29.94 5.09
CA THR A 263 -12.77 -31.01 5.17
C THR A 263 -11.36 -30.49 4.93
N LYS A 264 -10.36 -31.28 5.29
CA LYS A 264 -8.94 -30.99 4.94
C LYS A 264 -8.73 -30.82 3.44
N ARG A 265 -9.53 -31.50 2.59
CA ARG A 265 -9.47 -31.34 1.13
C ARG A 265 -9.99 -29.98 0.69
N ASP A 266 -11.09 -29.50 1.25
CA ASP A 266 -11.63 -28.16 0.97
C ASP A 266 -10.61 -27.08 1.35
N LEU A 267 -10.01 -27.20 2.56
CA LEU A 267 -8.99 -26.27 3.05
C LEU A 267 -7.74 -26.28 2.17
N GLN A 268 -7.26 -27.46 1.79
CA GLN A 268 -6.10 -27.57 0.92
C GLN A 268 -6.38 -26.96 -0.46
N ASN A 269 -7.54 -27.24 -1.05
CA ASN A 269 -7.96 -26.62 -2.30
C ASN A 269 -7.95 -25.08 -2.20
N TYR A 270 -8.50 -24.54 -1.11
CA TYR A 270 -8.51 -23.10 -0.87
C TYR A 270 -7.12 -22.51 -0.75
N MET A 271 -6.27 -23.08 0.10
CA MET A 271 -4.94 -22.53 0.36
C MET A 271 -4.06 -22.55 -0.89
N VAL A 272 -4.07 -23.66 -1.63
CA VAL A 272 -3.29 -23.75 -2.87
C VAL A 272 -3.86 -22.86 -3.95
N TRP A 273 -5.18 -22.74 -4.07
CA TRP A 273 -5.79 -21.77 -4.98
C TRP A 273 -5.31 -20.35 -4.71
N ARG A 274 -5.39 -19.91 -3.46
CA ARG A 274 -4.96 -18.56 -3.06
C ARG A 274 -3.49 -18.30 -3.34
N PHE A 275 -2.67 -19.31 -3.24
CA PHE A 275 -1.26 -19.24 -3.61
C PHE A 275 -1.06 -19.24 -5.13
N ALA A 276 -1.64 -20.21 -5.84
CA ALA A 276 -1.46 -20.38 -7.28
C ALA A 276 -1.95 -19.18 -8.11
N MET A 277 -3.09 -18.58 -7.72
CA MET A 277 -3.62 -17.40 -8.42
C MET A 277 -2.65 -16.22 -8.49
N ASN A 278 -1.79 -16.07 -7.48
CA ASN A 278 -0.77 -15.04 -7.43
C ASN A 278 0.47 -15.41 -8.27
N MET A 279 0.75 -16.71 -8.41
CA MET A 279 1.92 -17.21 -9.16
C MET A 279 1.71 -17.22 -10.68
N VAL A 280 0.46 -17.21 -11.15
CA VAL A 280 0.11 -17.24 -12.58
C VAL A 280 0.78 -16.12 -13.38
N VAL A 281 1.04 -14.97 -12.75
CA VAL A 281 1.71 -13.83 -13.40
C VAL A 281 3.11 -14.16 -13.92
N GLY A 282 3.79 -15.14 -13.30
CA GLY A 282 5.13 -15.60 -13.67
C GLY A 282 5.15 -16.71 -14.73
N LEU A 283 3.99 -17.13 -15.26
CA LEU A 283 3.83 -18.24 -16.19
C LEU A 283 3.58 -17.78 -17.64
N SER A 284 3.40 -18.74 -18.55
CA SER A 284 3.08 -18.48 -19.96
C SER A 284 1.78 -17.70 -20.15
N ARG A 285 1.59 -17.14 -21.34
CA ARG A 285 0.39 -16.38 -21.70
C ARG A 285 -0.88 -17.22 -21.52
N THR A 286 -0.86 -18.50 -21.86
CA THR A 286 -2.00 -19.41 -21.69
C THR A 286 -2.48 -19.42 -20.25
N TYR A 287 -1.56 -19.48 -19.28
CA TYR A 287 -1.88 -19.40 -17.86
C TYR A 287 -2.31 -17.99 -17.44
N ARG A 288 -1.59 -16.94 -17.86
CA ARG A 288 -1.96 -15.56 -17.53
C ARG A 288 -3.34 -15.15 -18.05
N ASP A 289 -3.74 -15.69 -19.19
CA ASP A 289 -5.03 -15.37 -19.83
C ASP A 289 -6.23 -15.85 -19.00
N THR A 290 -6.06 -16.88 -18.14
CA THR A 290 -7.13 -17.37 -17.26
C THR A 290 -7.62 -16.29 -16.27
N ARG A 291 -6.78 -15.31 -15.91
CA ARG A 291 -7.12 -14.22 -14.97
C ARG A 291 -7.77 -12.99 -15.63
N LYS A 292 -7.84 -12.93 -16.97
CA LYS A 292 -8.31 -11.73 -17.70
C LYS A 292 -9.73 -11.31 -17.32
N ALA A 293 -10.65 -12.27 -17.24
CA ALA A 293 -12.05 -12.00 -16.90
C ALA A 293 -12.18 -11.41 -15.50
N LEU A 294 -11.44 -11.96 -14.53
CA LEU A 294 -11.44 -11.46 -13.16
C LEU A 294 -10.87 -10.04 -13.08
N ARG A 295 -9.75 -9.76 -13.75
CA ARG A 295 -9.19 -8.40 -13.79
C ARG A 295 -10.18 -7.39 -14.40
N LYS A 296 -10.86 -7.77 -15.47
CA LYS A 296 -11.91 -6.93 -16.06
C LYS A 296 -13.02 -6.66 -15.07
N ALA A 297 -13.51 -7.68 -14.38
CA ALA A 297 -14.61 -7.55 -13.42
C ALA A 297 -14.25 -6.72 -12.19
N LEU A 298 -12.99 -6.80 -11.71
CA LEU A 298 -12.54 -6.09 -10.50
C LEU A 298 -12.03 -4.66 -10.77
N SER A 299 -11.40 -4.43 -11.92
CA SER A 299 -10.73 -3.15 -12.19
C SER A 299 -11.06 -2.54 -13.56
N GLY A 300 -11.92 -3.17 -14.37
CA GLY A 300 -12.22 -2.74 -15.73
C GLY A 300 -11.04 -2.89 -16.70
N THR A 301 -9.94 -3.55 -16.30
CA THR A 301 -8.71 -3.65 -17.10
C THR A 301 -8.82 -4.77 -18.10
N THR A 302 -8.73 -4.46 -19.40
CA THR A 302 -8.86 -5.41 -20.52
C THR A 302 -7.53 -5.82 -21.15
N SER A 303 -6.45 -5.08 -20.89
CA SER A 303 -5.11 -5.34 -21.42
C SER A 303 -4.07 -5.42 -20.30
N GLU A 304 -2.99 -6.15 -20.52
CA GLU A 304 -1.83 -6.14 -19.62
C GLU A 304 -0.98 -4.89 -19.85
N ALA A 305 -0.35 -4.40 -18.81
CA ALA A 305 0.67 -3.37 -18.93
C ALA A 305 1.85 -3.90 -19.76
N ALA A 306 2.58 -3.01 -20.44
CA ALA A 306 3.79 -3.39 -21.16
C ALA A 306 4.77 -4.12 -20.22
N VAL A 307 5.41 -5.17 -20.71
CA VAL A 307 6.29 -6.04 -19.89
C VAL A 307 7.37 -5.24 -19.17
N TRP A 308 7.98 -4.27 -19.85
CA TRP A 308 9.01 -3.44 -19.23
C TRP A 308 8.50 -2.64 -18.02
N ARG A 309 7.24 -2.17 -18.06
CA ARG A 309 6.62 -1.45 -16.92
C ARG A 309 6.38 -2.39 -15.74
N GLN A 310 5.91 -3.61 -16.02
CA GLN A 310 5.73 -4.63 -14.98
C GLN A 310 7.07 -4.99 -14.34
N CYS A 311 8.12 -5.20 -15.14
CA CYS A 311 9.46 -5.51 -14.67
C CYS A 311 10.07 -4.34 -13.87
N ALA A 312 9.97 -3.11 -14.36
CA ALA A 312 10.49 -1.94 -13.66
C ALA A 312 9.83 -1.76 -12.29
N LEU A 313 8.50 -1.91 -12.22
CA LEU A 313 7.77 -1.85 -10.96
C LEU A 313 8.15 -3.00 -10.02
N TYR A 314 8.29 -4.23 -10.55
CA TYR A 314 8.70 -5.39 -9.76
C TYR A 314 10.09 -5.18 -9.15
N VAL A 315 11.06 -4.70 -9.94
CA VAL A 315 12.42 -4.44 -9.45
C VAL A 315 12.42 -3.30 -8.42
N ASN A 316 11.67 -2.23 -8.65
CA ASN A 316 11.56 -1.14 -7.68
C ASN A 316 10.95 -1.60 -6.35
N ASN A 317 9.95 -2.50 -6.38
CA ASN A 317 9.30 -2.99 -5.17
C ASN A 317 10.14 -4.02 -4.38
N ASN A 318 11.10 -4.68 -5.03
CA ASN A 318 11.85 -5.79 -4.42
C ASN A 318 13.36 -5.52 -4.26
N MET A 319 13.87 -4.51 -4.96
CA MET A 319 15.27 -4.02 -4.84
C MET A 319 15.26 -2.50 -4.69
N ASP A 320 14.39 -2.02 -3.84
CA ASP A 320 14.04 -0.61 -3.67
C ASP A 320 15.24 0.29 -3.32
N ASN A 321 16.18 -0.19 -2.52
CA ASN A 321 17.40 0.56 -2.19
C ASN A 321 18.35 0.69 -3.39
N ALA A 322 18.51 -0.36 -4.19
CA ALA A 322 19.35 -0.29 -5.39
C ALA A 322 18.72 0.59 -6.48
N VAL A 323 17.40 0.46 -6.71
CA VAL A 323 16.67 1.34 -7.65
C VAL A 323 16.63 2.76 -7.12
N GLY A 324 16.46 2.94 -5.82
CA GLY A 324 16.48 4.25 -5.16
C GLY A 324 17.77 4.99 -5.40
N ARG A 325 18.92 4.30 -5.30
CA ARG A 325 20.23 4.88 -5.62
C ARG A 325 20.29 5.39 -7.07
N LEU A 326 19.85 4.58 -8.03
CA LEU A 326 19.84 4.99 -9.44
C LEU A 326 18.94 6.21 -9.66
N TYR A 327 17.76 6.22 -9.05
CA TYR A 327 16.83 7.34 -9.15
C TYR A 327 17.40 8.62 -8.54
N VAL A 328 18.00 8.54 -7.35
CA VAL A 328 18.59 9.68 -6.67
C VAL A 328 19.76 10.29 -7.47
N GLN A 329 20.61 9.45 -8.02
CA GLN A 329 21.74 9.91 -8.85
C GLN A 329 21.29 10.65 -10.11
N GLU A 330 20.15 10.26 -10.69
CA GLU A 330 19.63 10.86 -11.93
C GLU A 330 18.72 12.07 -11.68
N ALA A 331 17.85 12.00 -10.67
CA ALA A 331 16.69 12.89 -10.56
C ALA A 331 16.61 13.72 -9.28
N PHE A 332 17.40 13.45 -8.25
CA PHE A 332 17.26 14.13 -6.95
C PHE A 332 18.34 15.21 -6.74
N SER A 333 17.97 16.30 -6.07
CA SER A 333 18.84 17.43 -5.75
C SER A 333 18.87 17.70 -4.25
N GLU A 334 20.06 17.82 -3.65
CA GLU A 334 20.24 18.20 -2.24
C GLU A 334 19.53 19.53 -1.90
N LYS A 335 19.48 20.47 -2.84
CA LYS A 335 18.72 21.72 -2.64
C LYS A 335 17.23 21.48 -2.43
N SER A 336 16.67 20.41 -2.99
CA SER A 336 15.27 20.01 -2.75
C SER A 336 15.07 19.55 -1.32
N LYS A 337 16.06 18.86 -0.73
CA LYS A 337 16.02 18.41 0.68
C LYS A 337 16.01 19.62 1.63
N GLU A 338 16.90 20.58 1.44
CA GLU A 338 16.95 21.81 2.25
C GLU A 338 15.63 22.59 2.24
N LEU A 339 15.01 22.75 1.05
CA LEU A 339 13.72 23.43 0.92
C LEU A 339 12.58 22.66 1.59
N MET A 340 12.64 21.32 1.57
CA MET A 340 11.69 20.48 2.27
C MET A 340 11.81 20.60 3.80
N GLU A 341 13.05 20.61 4.31
CA GLU A 341 13.33 20.80 5.74
C GLU A 341 12.75 22.15 6.24
N GLU A 342 12.93 23.21 5.46
CA GLU A 342 12.34 24.53 5.72
C GLU A 342 10.80 24.45 5.78
N MET A 343 10.18 23.89 4.76
CA MET A 343 8.72 23.77 4.68
C MET A 343 8.14 22.90 5.80
N ILE A 344 8.78 21.79 6.15
CA ILE A 344 8.35 20.92 7.26
C ILE A 344 8.41 21.68 8.58
N LYS A 345 9.48 22.40 8.82
CA LYS A 345 9.61 23.23 10.02
C LYS A 345 8.48 24.26 10.11
N ASP A 346 8.22 25.00 9.04
CA ASP A 346 7.20 26.05 9.02
C ASP A 346 5.79 25.47 9.24
N ILE A 347 5.46 24.38 8.57
CA ILE A 347 4.14 23.74 8.69
C ILE A 347 3.96 23.12 10.09
N ARG A 348 5.01 22.53 10.67
CA ARG A 348 5.00 22.02 12.04
C ARG A 348 4.76 23.14 13.07
N GLU A 349 5.43 24.27 12.95
CA GLU A 349 5.23 25.42 13.85
C GLU A 349 3.80 25.98 13.71
N VAL A 350 3.23 25.98 12.50
CA VAL A 350 1.82 26.32 12.30
C VAL A 350 0.90 25.33 13.00
N PHE A 351 1.13 24.01 12.86
CA PHE A 351 0.34 23.02 13.60
C PHE A 351 0.39 23.28 15.11
N ILE A 352 1.57 23.52 15.66
CA ILE A 352 1.77 23.79 17.08
C ILE A 352 1.05 25.07 17.51
N SER A 353 1.19 26.15 16.74
CA SER A 353 0.51 27.42 17.06
C SER A 353 -1.02 27.30 17.00
N ASN A 354 -1.54 26.46 16.11
CA ASN A 354 -2.98 26.22 16.03
C ASN A 354 -3.54 25.49 17.26
N LEU A 355 -2.72 24.76 18.04
CA LEU A 355 -3.18 24.12 19.26
C LEU A 355 -3.72 25.15 20.28
N ASP A 356 -3.14 26.34 20.32
CA ASP A 356 -3.59 27.40 21.24
C ASP A 356 -5.03 27.84 20.93
N ASP A 357 -5.42 27.86 19.67
CA ASP A 357 -6.75 28.25 19.19
C ASP A 357 -7.82 27.17 19.37
N LEU A 358 -7.43 25.93 19.69
CA LEU A 358 -8.37 24.82 19.87
C LEU A 358 -9.10 24.93 21.23
N THR A 359 -10.30 25.48 21.22
CA THR A 359 -11.09 25.67 22.45
C THR A 359 -11.66 24.37 23.02
N TRP A 360 -11.67 23.29 22.25
CA TRP A 360 -12.18 21.99 22.64
C TRP A 360 -11.18 21.13 23.40
N MET A 361 -9.89 21.45 23.30
CA MET A 361 -8.78 20.69 23.93
C MET A 361 -8.31 21.39 25.21
N ASP A 362 -8.15 20.65 26.29
CA ASP A 362 -7.60 21.16 27.55
C ASP A 362 -6.09 21.41 27.50
N ALA A 363 -5.58 22.17 28.49
CA ALA A 363 -4.19 22.60 28.50
C ALA A 363 -3.18 21.45 28.66
N GLU A 364 -3.54 20.38 29.37
CA GLU A 364 -2.67 19.21 29.57
C GLU A 364 -2.51 18.46 28.26
N THR A 365 -3.63 18.17 27.56
CA THR A 365 -3.62 17.50 26.26
C THR A 365 -2.92 18.34 25.19
N LYS A 366 -3.13 19.69 25.17
CA LYS A 366 -2.39 20.60 24.27
C LYS A 366 -0.89 20.51 24.44
N LYS A 367 -0.41 20.52 25.70
CA LYS A 367 1.02 20.40 25.99
C LYS A 367 1.60 19.08 25.49
N ALA A 368 0.90 17.96 25.72
CA ALA A 368 1.34 16.66 25.24
C ALA A 368 1.31 16.58 23.71
N ALA A 369 0.32 17.19 23.06
CA ALA A 369 0.24 17.30 21.60
C ALA A 369 1.42 18.11 21.02
N GLU A 370 1.77 19.25 21.65
CA GLU A 370 2.95 20.04 21.27
C GLU A 370 4.24 19.22 21.41
N GLU A 371 4.44 18.55 22.57
CA GLU A 371 5.60 17.69 22.79
C GLU A 371 5.71 16.60 21.71
N LYS A 372 4.59 15.98 21.33
CA LYS A 372 4.55 14.97 20.27
C LYS A 372 4.87 15.55 18.92
N ALA A 373 4.29 16.70 18.54
CA ALA A 373 4.57 17.36 17.27
C ALA A 373 6.05 17.75 17.13
N ARG A 374 6.67 18.28 18.21
CA ARG A 374 8.11 18.61 18.24
C ARG A 374 8.99 17.37 18.17
N ALA A 375 8.53 16.22 18.66
CA ALA A 375 9.24 14.95 18.64
C ALA A 375 9.12 14.19 17.30
N ILE A 376 8.29 14.63 16.36
CA ILE A 376 8.17 14.01 15.02
C ILE A 376 9.54 14.02 14.35
N ARG A 377 9.98 12.83 13.93
CA ARG A 377 11.22 12.61 13.17
C ARG A 377 10.95 12.77 11.70
N GLU A 378 11.95 13.24 10.96
CA GLU A 378 11.83 13.48 9.52
C GLU A 378 12.75 12.57 8.73
N ARG A 379 12.26 12.08 7.58
CA ARG A 379 13.04 11.37 6.58
C ARG A 379 12.72 11.99 5.21
N ILE A 380 13.72 12.57 4.58
CA ILE A 380 13.55 13.32 3.34
C ILE A 380 14.51 12.79 2.30
N GLY A 381 13.98 12.45 1.13
CA GLY A 381 14.75 12.02 -0.02
C GLY A 381 15.12 10.53 0.02
N TYR A 382 16.17 10.17 0.70
CA TYR A 382 16.70 8.81 0.73
C TYR A 382 17.55 8.54 1.97
N SER A 383 17.82 7.24 2.24
CA SER A 383 18.79 6.82 3.26
C SER A 383 20.21 6.94 2.73
N ASP A 384 21.11 7.60 3.45
CA ASP A 384 22.52 7.75 3.06
C ASP A 384 23.21 6.40 2.80
N ASN A 385 22.76 5.34 3.45
CA ASN A 385 23.29 4.00 3.28
C ASN A 385 23.21 3.47 1.84
N ILE A 386 22.23 3.92 1.03
CA ILE A 386 22.09 3.43 -0.34
C ILE A 386 23.22 3.90 -1.26
N MET A 387 24.01 4.89 -0.85
CA MET A 387 25.20 5.35 -1.58
C MET A 387 26.45 4.52 -1.28
N ASP A 388 26.42 3.64 -0.27
CA ASP A 388 27.50 2.73 0.08
C ASP A 388 27.36 1.38 -0.66
N ASP A 389 28.35 1.06 -1.52
CA ASP A 389 28.40 -0.21 -2.26
C ASP A 389 28.43 -1.43 -1.32
N LYS A 390 29.12 -1.32 -0.18
CA LYS A 390 29.21 -2.42 0.79
C LYS A 390 27.86 -2.69 1.44
N TYR A 391 27.12 -1.63 1.74
CA TYR A 391 25.76 -1.74 2.29
C TYR A 391 24.84 -2.47 1.30
N LEU A 392 24.75 -2.01 0.05
CA LEU A 392 23.89 -2.61 -0.97
C LEU A 392 24.30 -4.05 -1.28
N ASN A 393 25.59 -4.32 -1.45
CA ASN A 393 26.07 -5.69 -1.69
C ASN A 393 25.75 -6.63 -0.52
N ASN A 394 25.86 -6.15 0.72
CA ASN A 394 25.50 -6.96 1.90
C ASN A 394 23.99 -7.19 2.01
N GLU A 395 23.18 -6.19 1.64
CA GLU A 395 21.73 -6.31 1.68
C GLU A 395 21.23 -7.42 0.76
N TYR A 396 21.74 -7.48 -0.47
CA TYR A 396 21.28 -8.42 -1.49
C TYR A 396 22.17 -9.68 -1.65
N LYS A 397 23.13 -9.90 -0.75
CA LYS A 397 24.13 -11.00 -0.86
C LYS A 397 23.54 -12.42 -0.93
N ASP A 398 22.35 -12.60 -0.35
CA ASP A 398 21.66 -13.89 -0.31
C ASP A 398 20.79 -14.13 -1.56
N LEU A 399 20.76 -13.18 -2.51
CA LEU A 399 20.02 -13.26 -3.75
C LEU A 399 20.95 -13.62 -4.92
N SER A 400 20.54 -14.61 -5.71
CA SER A 400 21.27 -15.04 -6.91
C SER A 400 20.28 -15.26 -8.06
N TYR A 401 20.02 -14.20 -8.82
CA TYR A 401 19.07 -14.25 -9.91
C TYR A 401 19.67 -14.78 -11.21
N SER A 402 18.89 -15.62 -11.90
CA SER A 402 19.16 -16.07 -13.26
C SER A 402 18.29 -15.33 -14.27
N ALA A 403 18.86 -14.94 -15.39
CA ALA A 403 18.13 -14.27 -16.47
C ALA A 403 17.09 -15.20 -17.14
N GLU A 404 17.28 -16.51 -17.05
CA GLU A 404 16.45 -17.55 -17.66
C GLU A 404 15.36 -18.10 -16.72
N GLU A 405 15.44 -17.78 -15.42
CA GLU A 405 14.64 -18.39 -14.35
C GLU A 405 13.73 -17.35 -13.65
N TYR A 406 12.90 -16.66 -14.44
CA TYR A 406 12.05 -15.57 -13.91
C TYR A 406 11.14 -16.02 -12.78
N PHE A 407 10.51 -17.18 -12.89
CA PHE A 407 9.61 -17.71 -11.86
C PHE A 407 10.37 -18.07 -10.57
N GLU A 408 11.52 -18.71 -10.69
CA GLU A 408 12.38 -19.08 -9.56
C GLU A 408 12.95 -17.84 -8.86
N ASN A 409 13.28 -16.79 -9.62
CA ASN A 409 13.69 -15.50 -9.07
C ASN A 409 12.58 -14.88 -8.20
N ILE A 410 11.31 -15.00 -8.62
CA ILE A 410 10.17 -14.56 -7.79
C ILE A 410 10.13 -15.34 -6.48
N LEU A 411 10.22 -16.67 -6.53
CA LEU A 411 10.20 -17.52 -5.33
C LEU A 411 11.36 -17.21 -4.37
N GLN A 412 12.57 -17.05 -4.92
CA GLN A 412 13.76 -16.69 -4.13
C GLN A 412 13.57 -15.35 -3.42
N ASN A 413 12.98 -14.38 -4.10
CA ASN A 413 12.72 -13.06 -3.54
C ASN A 413 11.67 -13.11 -2.43
N LEU A 414 10.59 -13.86 -2.59
CA LEU A 414 9.57 -14.05 -1.56
C LEU A 414 10.18 -14.63 -0.27
N GLU A 415 10.98 -15.68 -0.40
CA GLU A 415 11.68 -16.31 0.73
C GLU A 415 12.66 -15.34 1.40
N TYR A 416 13.44 -14.60 0.61
CA TYR A 416 14.39 -13.59 1.12
C TYR A 416 13.70 -12.53 1.95
N VAL A 417 12.62 -11.91 1.41
CA VAL A 417 11.87 -10.85 2.10
C VAL A 417 11.26 -11.38 3.40
N GLN A 418 10.71 -12.59 3.37
CA GLN A 418 10.08 -13.17 4.55
C GLN A 418 11.12 -13.48 5.64
N LYS A 419 12.23 -14.10 5.31
CA LYS A 419 13.33 -14.37 6.27
C LYS A 419 13.90 -13.08 6.86
N LYS A 420 14.04 -12.02 6.05
CA LYS A 420 14.46 -10.68 6.52
C LYS A 420 13.52 -10.13 7.59
N ARG A 421 12.20 -10.29 7.41
CA ARG A 421 11.19 -9.89 8.39
C ARG A 421 11.25 -10.71 9.67
N LEU A 422 11.32 -12.04 9.57
CA LEU A 422 11.33 -12.94 10.72
C LEU A 422 12.57 -12.75 11.62
N ARG A 423 13.74 -12.50 11.02
CA ARG A 423 15.00 -12.26 11.75
C ARG A 423 14.97 -11.04 12.67
N LYS A 424 14.00 -10.12 12.47
CA LYS A 424 13.86 -8.92 13.31
C LYS A 424 13.46 -9.23 14.76
N LEU A 425 12.86 -10.40 15.05
CA LEU A 425 12.30 -10.72 16.38
C LEU A 425 13.30 -10.53 17.54
N ARG A 426 14.58 -10.78 17.31
CA ARG A 426 15.62 -10.63 18.36
C ARG A 426 16.49 -9.38 18.14
N VAL A 427 16.06 -8.48 17.26
CA VAL A 427 16.78 -7.26 16.94
C VAL A 427 16.00 -6.07 17.51
N LYS A 428 16.69 -5.14 18.16
CA LYS A 428 16.07 -3.88 18.62
C LYS A 428 15.55 -3.09 17.42
N VAL A 429 14.40 -2.43 17.58
CA VAL A 429 13.85 -1.57 16.53
C VAL A 429 14.82 -0.43 16.21
N ASN A 430 15.17 -0.33 14.93
CA ASN A 430 15.94 0.80 14.43
C ASN A 430 14.98 1.89 13.96
N LYS A 431 14.82 2.96 14.74
CA LYS A 431 13.94 4.08 14.38
C LYS A 431 14.50 4.93 13.23
N GLU A 432 15.76 4.72 12.84
CA GLU A 432 16.39 5.39 11.70
C GLU A 432 16.16 4.60 10.38
N GLU A 433 15.67 3.36 10.45
CA GLU A 433 15.36 2.55 9.27
C GLU A 433 14.23 3.17 8.45
N TRP A 434 14.48 3.35 7.16
CA TRP A 434 13.48 3.80 6.21
C TRP A 434 12.40 2.73 5.99
N VAL A 435 11.14 3.16 5.85
CA VAL A 435 10.00 2.27 5.62
C VAL A 435 9.78 1.97 4.14
N THR A 436 10.46 2.70 3.25
CA THR A 436 10.27 2.62 1.81
C THR A 436 11.55 3.03 1.06
N GLY A 437 11.66 2.64 -0.23
CA GLY A 437 12.72 3.08 -1.12
C GLY A 437 12.54 4.51 -1.62
N ALA A 438 13.63 5.10 -2.13
CA ALA A 438 13.64 6.48 -2.59
C ALA A 438 12.81 6.74 -3.85
N ALA A 439 12.66 5.76 -4.74
CA ALA A 439 11.92 5.90 -6.01
C ALA A 439 10.42 5.61 -5.87
N VAL A 440 9.80 6.10 -4.81
CA VAL A 440 8.36 5.93 -4.51
C VAL A 440 7.68 7.28 -4.51
N VAL A 441 6.56 7.40 -5.25
CA VAL A 441 5.74 8.61 -5.30
C VAL A 441 4.66 8.49 -4.24
N ASN A 442 5.02 8.72 -3.00
CA ASN A 442 4.13 8.75 -1.82
C ASN A 442 4.82 9.45 -0.65
N ALA A 443 4.10 9.68 0.44
CA ALA A 443 4.61 10.08 1.75
C ALA A 443 3.96 9.20 2.82
N PHE A 444 4.51 9.19 4.04
CA PHE A 444 4.07 8.28 5.09
C PHE A 444 4.24 8.90 6.47
N TYR A 445 3.32 8.57 7.38
CA TYR A 445 3.52 8.69 8.81
C TYR A 445 3.62 7.31 9.46
N SER A 446 4.58 7.12 10.34
CA SER A 446 4.75 5.90 11.14
C SER A 446 4.44 6.20 12.61
N SER A 447 3.33 5.66 13.11
CA SER A 447 2.90 5.85 14.52
C SER A 447 3.93 5.31 15.51
N SER A 448 4.46 4.08 15.29
CA SER A 448 5.43 3.44 16.17
C SER A 448 6.82 4.08 16.18
N LYS A 449 7.13 4.91 15.17
CA LYS A 449 8.38 5.69 15.12
C LYS A 449 8.17 7.17 15.40
N ASN A 450 6.93 7.64 15.44
CA ASN A 450 6.55 9.05 15.40
C ASN A 450 7.35 9.79 14.33
N GLN A 451 7.20 9.37 13.08
CA GLN A 451 8.08 9.75 11.97
C GLN A 451 7.29 10.03 10.69
N ILE A 452 7.62 11.12 10.00
CA ILE A 452 7.16 11.44 8.65
C ILE A 452 8.25 11.12 7.63
N VAL A 453 7.86 10.58 6.47
CA VAL A 453 8.79 10.11 5.43
C VAL A 453 8.36 10.65 4.07
N PHE A 454 9.27 11.35 3.38
CA PHE A 454 9.09 11.91 2.04
C PHE A 454 10.17 11.36 1.11
N PRO A 455 9.94 10.24 0.41
CA PRO A 455 10.90 9.71 -0.57
C PRO A 455 11.21 10.70 -1.69
N ALA A 456 12.39 10.60 -2.29
CA ALA A 456 12.80 11.46 -3.40
C ALA A 456 11.79 11.45 -4.58
N GLY A 457 11.10 10.34 -4.79
CA GLY A 457 10.13 10.14 -5.87
C GLY A 457 8.93 11.08 -5.83
N ILE A 458 8.49 11.56 -4.65
CA ILE A 458 7.38 12.52 -4.56
C ILE A 458 7.85 13.97 -4.78
N LEU A 459 9.16 14.26 -4.69
CA LEU A 459 9.70 15.61 -4.78
C LEU A 459 9.87 16.06 -6.24
N GLN A 460 8.78 16.00 -6.97
CA GLN A 460 8.65 16.40 -8.38
C GLN A 460 7.26 16.99 -8.65
N PRO A 461 7.07 17.73 -9.76
CA PRO A 461 5.75 18.23 -10.14
C PRO A 461 4.70 17.12 -10.28
N PRO A 462 3.42 17.37 -9.89
CA PRO A 462 2.87 18.64 -9.42
C PRO A 462 3.08 18.92 -7.92
N PHE A 463 3.72 18.02 -7.17
CA PHE A 463 3.92 18.17 -5.72
C PHE A 463 4.92 19.27 -5.38
N PHE A 464 6.10 19.18 -5.99
CA PHE A 464 7.24 20.03 -5.65
C PHE A 464 8.12 20.35 -6.86
N SER A 465 8.61 21.59 -6.91
CA SER A 465 9.74 21.97 -7.75
C SER A 465 10.48 23.16 -7.13
N LYS A 466 11.80 23.08 -7.08
CA LYS A 466 12.65 24.17 -6.53
C LYS A 466 12.52 25.50 -7.28
N GLY A 467 12.02 25.48 -8.52
CA GLY A 467 11.90 26.66 -9.37
C GLY A 467 10.48 27.18 -9.55
N GLN A 468 9.46 26.57 -8.93
CA GLN A 468 8.09 27.05 -9.04
C GLN A 468 7.71 27.98 -7.90
N ALA A 469 6.61 28.74 -8.08
CA ALA A 469 6.08 29.64 -7.07
C ALA A 469 5.79 28.93 -5.75
N LYS A 470 6.01 29.63 -4.64
CA LYS A 470 5.76 29.07 -3.29
C LYS A 470 4.30 28.65 -3.10
N SER A 471 3.35 29.43 -3.65
CA SER A 471 1.94 29.04 -3.63
C SER A 471 1.69 27.64 -4.18
N LEU A 472 2.39 27.27 -5.27
CA LEU A 472 2.28 25.93 -5.88
C LEU A 472 2.94 24.85 -5.01
N ASN A 473 4.11 25.12 -4.43
CA ASN A 473 4.77 24.17 -3.54
C ASN A 473 3.98 23.93 -2.25
N TYR A 474 3.45 24.98 -1.63
CA TYR A 474 2.62 24.84 -0.44
C TYR A 474 1.26 24.17 -0.73
N GLY A 475 0.65 24.44 -1.90
CA GLY A 475 -0.58 23.76 -2.33
C GLY A 475 -0.36 22.30 -2.78
N GLY A 476 0.87 21.95 -3.19
CA GLY A 476 1.28 20.59 -3.54
C GLY A 476 1.87 19.84 -2.35
N ILE A 477 3.21 19.82 -2.27
CA ILE A 477 3.91 19.07 -1.21
C ILE A 477 3.64 19.61 0.19
N GLY A 478 3.36 20.92 0.35
CA GLY A 478 3.03 21.51 1.65
C GLY A 478 1.78 20.91 2.27
N MET A 479 0.73 20.69 1.46
CA MET A 479 -0.47 19.98 1.90
C MET A 479 -0.14 18.55 2.35
N VAL A 480 0.71 17.83 1.61
CA VAL A 480 1.14 16.47 1.98
C VAL A 480 1.93 16.49 3.30
N ILE A 481 2.81 17.47 3.51
CA ILE A 481 3.53 17.63 4.79
C ILE A 481 2.56 17.78 5.96
N GLY A 482 1.58 18.68 5.83
CA GLY A 482 0.56 18.89 6.85
C GLY A 482 -0.32 17.66 7.07
N HIS A 483 -0.63 16.91 6.01
CA HIS A 483 -1.34 15.63 6.05
C HIS A 483 -0.59 14.60 6.90
N GLU A 484 0.71 14.38 6.64
CA GLU A 484 1.52 13.43 7.40
C GLU A 484 1.71 13.85 8.87
N ILE A 485 1.88 15.13 9.13
CA ILE A 485 1.92 15.63 10.52
C ILE A 485 0.59 15.33 11.22
N THR A 486 -0.54 15.57 10.54
CA THR A 486 -1.88 15.38 11.10
C THR A 486 -2.18 13.90 11.37
N HIS A 487 -1.61 12.96 10.63
CA HIS A 487 -1.70 11.53 10.93
C HIS A 487 -1.18 11.16 12.32
N GLY A 488 -0.27 11.91 12.90
CA GLY A 488 0.12 11.77 14.29
C GLY A 488 -1.03 12.00 15.29
N PHE A 489 -2.11 12.64 14.85
CA PHE A 489 -3.20 13.15 15.66
C PHE A 489 -4.59 12.79 15.09
N ASP A 490 -4.68 11.88 14.12
CA ASP A 490 -5.92 11.33 13.60
C ASP A 490 -6.53 10.32 14.59
N ASP A 491 -7.60 9.64 14.20
CA ASP A 491 -8.31 8.67 15.04
C ASP A 491 -7.44 7.47 15.47
N ASN A 492 -6.44 7.10 14.67
CA ASN A 492 -5.47 6.06 14.97
C ASN A 492 -4.21 6.61 15.65
N GLY A 493 -3.54 7.59 15.01
CA GLY A 493 -2.25 8.13 15.47
C GLY A 493 -2.33 8.79 16.86
N ARG A 494 -3.48 9.40 17.23
CA ARG A 494 -3.68 9.99 18.56
C ARG A 494 -3.48 9.01 19.72
N ASN A 495 -3.56 7.71 19.46
CA ASN A 495 -3.38 6.69 20.50
C ASN A 495 -1.91 6.36 20.81
N TYR A 496 -0.98 6.92 20.04
CA TYR A 496 0.47 6.74 20.24
C TYR A 496 1.08 8.02 20.79
N ASP A 497 1.99 7.88 21.76
CA ASP A 497 2.70 8.99 22.35
C ASP A 497 3.86 9.53 21.48
N LYS A 498 4.60 10.49 21.98
CA LYS A 498 5.74 11.12 21.30
C LYS A 498 6.90 10.17 21.00
N ASP A 499 7.00 9.06 21.73
CA ASP A 499 8.05 8.05 21.56
C ASP A 499 7.61 6.93 20.60
N GLY A 500 6.31 6.89 20.23
CA GLY A 500 5.69 5.91 19.35
C GLY A 500 5.10 4.72 20.10
N ASP A 501 4.89 4.83 21.38
CA ASP A 501 4.26 3.80 22.20
C ASP A 501 2.74 4.01 22.25
N LEU A 502 1.98 2.92 22.09
CA LEU A 502 0.52 2.91 22.29
C LEU A 502 0.20 3.20 23.74
N LYS A 503 -0.16 4.44 24.02
CA LYS A 503 -0.36 4.96 25.35
C LYS A 503 -1.39 6.08 25.37
N ASP A 504 -2.31 6.01 26.32
CA ASP A 504 -3.27 7.09 26.53
C ASP A 504 -2.57 8.31 27.16
N TRP A 505 -2.57 9.43 26.45
CA TRP A 505 -2.01 10.70 26.85
C TRP A 505 -3.03 11.84 26.79
N TRP A 506 -4.29 11.50 26.47
CA TRP A 506 -5.41 12.45 26.39
C TRP A 506 -6.19 12.47 27.70
N THR A 507 -6.74 13.62 28.04
CA THR A 507 -7.78 13.64 29.07
C THR A 507 -9.10 13.07 28.53
N PRO A 508 -9.97 12.51 29.40
CA PRO A 508 -11.27 12.00 28.96
C PRO A 508 -12.15 13.04 28.27
N ASP A 509 -12.10 14.32 28.73
CA ASP A 509 -12.88 15.40 28.13
C ASP A 509 -12.41 15.72 26.70
N SER A 510 -11.09 15.91 26.51
CA SER A 510 -10.51 16.11 25.18
C SER A 510 -10.77 14.93 24.25
N THR A 511 -10.71 13.69 24.74
CA THR A 511 -11.05 12.49 23.98
C THR A 511 -12.50 12.54 23.51
N GLN A 512 -13.44 12.83 24.39
CA GLN A 512 -14.85 12.92 24.03
C GLN A 512 -15.11 14.01 22.98
N ARG A 513 -14.51 15.16 23.14
CA ARG A 513 -14.63 16.28 22.18
C ARG A 513 -14.04 15.94 20.81
N PHE A 514 -12.89 15.27 20.77
CA PHE A 514 -12.32 14.78 19.53
C PHE A 514 -13.29 13.84 18.79
N LEU A 515 -13.91 12.89 19.50
CA LEU A 515 -14.87 11.95 18.91
C LEU A 515 -16.11 12.67 18.37
N GLU A 516 -16.62 13.67 19.08
CA GLU A 516 -17.76 14.50 18.62
C GLU A 516 -17.42 15.26 17.33
N LEU A 517 -16.24 15.88 17.24
CA LEU A 517 -15.79 16.60 16.05
C LEU A 517 -15.48 15.64 14.89
N SER A 518 -14.90 14.51 15.16
CA SER A 518 -14.62 13.46 14.16
C SER A 518 -15.91 12.94 13.53
N LYS A 519 -16.99 12.84 14.31
CA LYS A 519 -18.31 12.46 13.80
C LYS A 519 -18.83 13.40 12.70
N CYS A 520 -18.55 14.70 12.79
CA CYS A 520 -18.88 15.66 11.73
C CYS A 520 -18.22 15.25 10.40
N ILE A 521 -16.93 14.87 10.43
CA ILE A 521 -16.18 14.39 9.26
C ILE A 521 -16.78 13.08 8.73
N VAL A 522 -17.09 12.12 9.63
CA VAL A 522 -17.73 10.85 9.23
C VAL A 522 -19.05 11.12 8.50
N ASP A 523 -19.90 11.94 9.09
CA ASP A 523 -21.23 12.24 8.54
C ASP A 523 -21.12 12.97 7.18
N GLN A 524 -20.21 13.95 7.06
CA GLN A 524 -19.97 14.68 5.81
C GLN A 524 -19.55 13.73 4.69
N TYR A 525 -18.49 12.93 4.90
CA TYR A 525 -17.95 12.08 3.85
C TYR A 525 -18.87 10.90 3.53
N SER A 526 -19.61 10.37 4.50
CA SER A 526 -20.64 9.34 4.25
C SER A 526 -21.80 9.83 3.40
N ASN A 527 -22.04 11.15 3.35
CA ASN A 527 -23.07 11.74 2.50
C ASN A 527 -22.65 11.91 1.04
N TYR A 528 -21.37 11.79 0.71
CA TYR A 528 -20.94 11.82 -0.69
C TYR A 528 -21.29 10.51 -1.39
N SER A 529 -21.91 10.62 -2.54
CA SER A 529 -22.14 9.51 -3.47
C SER A 529 -21.34 9.71 -4.76
N TRP A 530 -20.93 8.61 -5.37
CA TRP A 530 -20.12 8.65 -6.58
C TRP A 530 -20.85 7.98 -7.74
N ASP A 531 -21.29 8.76 -8.72
CA ASP A 531 -22.02 8.27 -9.90
C ASP A 531 -21.20 7.22 -10.67
N LEU A 532 -19.89 7.44 -10.77
CA LEU A 532 -18.98 6.47 -11.44
C LEU A 532 -18.96 5.10 -10.75
N ALA A 533 -19.26 5.05 -9.46
CA ALA A 533 -19.38 3.83 -8.67
C ALA A 533 -20.85 3.42 -8.49
N ASN A 534 -21.70 3.64 -9.48
CA ASN A 534 -23.14 3.32 -9.46
C ASN A 534 -23.91 4.01 -8.31
N GLY A 535 -23.51 5.23 -7.93
CA GLY A 535 -24.13 5.98 -6.86
C GLY A 535 -23.82 5.46 -5.44
N LEU A 536 -22.81 4.60 -5.28
CA LEU A 536 -22.37 4.16 -3.95
C LEU A 536 -21.91 5.36 -3.13
N HIS A 537 -22.28 5.33 -1.85
CA HIS A 537 -21.78 6.27 -0.86
C HIS A 537 -20.39 5.87 -0.34
N LEU A 538 -19.59 6.87 0.01
CA LEU A 538 -18.32 6.65 0.69
C LEU A 538 -18.57 6.09 2.09
N ASN A 539 -17.60 5.35 2.61
CA ASN A 539 -17.59 4.92 4.01
C ASN A 539 -16.77 5.92 4.85
N GLY A 540 -17.46 6.91 5.43
CA GLY A 540 -16.80 7.96 6.22
C GLY A 540 -16.10 7.43 7.48
N ASN A 541 -16.52 6.28 8.03
CA ASN A 541 -15.81 5.65 9.15
C ASN A 541 -14.47 5.06 8.70
N ASN A 542 -14.47 4.31 7.58
CA ASN A 542 -13.25 3.70 7.06
C ASN A 542 -12.22 4.74 6.59
N THR A 543 -12.70 5.90 6.12
CA THR A 543 -11.84 6.97 5.57
C THR A 543 -11.57 8.10 6.58
N LEU A 544 -11.97 7.96 7.84
CA LEU A 544 -11.92 9.03 8.84
C LEU A 544 -10.51 9.60 9.04
N GLY A 545 -9.51 8.74 9.27
CA GLY A 545 -8.14 9.18 9.53
C GLY A 545 -7.57 9.99 8.37
N GLU A 546 -7.74 9.49 7.15
CA GLU A 546 -7.31 10.17 5.93
C GLU A 546 -8.05 11.49 5.71
N ASN A 547 -9.35 11.54 5.99
CA ASN A 547 -10.13 12.77 5.87
C ASN A 547 -9.75 13.81 6.92
N ILE A 548 -9.44 13.40 8.16
CA ILE A 548 -8.90 14.29 9.19
C ILE A 548 -7.54 14.84 8.74
N ALA A 549 -6.66 13.98 8.21
CA ALA A 549 -5.34 14.36 7.75
C ALA A 549 -5.40 15.36 6.57
N ASP A 550 -6.29 15.15 5.60
CA ASP A 550 -6.50 16.08 4.48
C ASP A 550 -7.00 17.45 4.94
N ASN A 551 -8.01 17.47 5.82
CA ASN A 551 -8.59 18.71 6.34
C ASN A 551 -7.60 19.51 7.19
N GLY A 552 -6.80 18.84 8.01
CA GLY A 552 -5.73 19.48 8.79
C GLY A 552 -4.58 19.93 7.91
N GLY A 553 -4.17 19.10 6.97
CA GLY A 553 -3.02 19.34 6.10
C GLY A 553 -3.16 20.58 5.23
N ILE A 554 -4.32 20.74 4.56
CA ILE A 554 -4.55 21.91 3.70
C ILE A 554 -4.59 23.22 4.51
N ARG A 555 -5.16 23.19 5.72
CA ARG A 555 -5.22 24.35 6.62
C ARG A 555 -3.83 24.77 7.06
N GLN A 556 -3.02 23.84 7.53
CA GLN A 556 -1.66 24.09 8.00
C GLN A 556 -0.76 24.60 6.86
N ALA A 557 -0.83 23.97 5.69
CA ALA A 557 -0.06 24.39 4.52
C ALA A 557 -0.42 25.80 4.05
N TYR A 558 -1.69 26.14 4.01
CA TYR A 558 -2.12 27.48 3.62
C TYR A 558 -1.67 28.55 4.63
N GLN A 559 -1.81 28.28 5.93
CA GLN A 559 -1.37 29.21 6.96
C GLN A 559 0.15 29.40 6.94
N ALA A 560 0.94 28.34 6.72
CA ALA A 560 2.38 28.41 6.53
C ALA A 560 2.74 29.24 5.29
N TYR A 561 2.04 29.03 4.18
CA TYR A 561 2.19 29.86 2.99
C TYR A 561 1.89 31.35 3.28
N LYS A 562 0.82 31.66 3.99
CA LYS A 562 0.50 33.06 4.36
C LYS A 562 1.51 33.65 5.35
N SER A 563 2.14 32.85 6.20
CA SER A 563 3.27 33.29 7.06
C SER A 563 4.48 33.66 6.20
N TYR A 564 4.84 32.79 5.24
CA TYR A 564 5.89 33.09 4.29
C TYR A 564 5.66 34.41 3.53
N VAL A 565 4.44 34.63 3.03
CA VAL A 565 4.08 35.87 2.33
C VAL A 565 4.19 37.10 3.25
N ARG A 566 3.82 36.99 4.52
CA ARG A 566 3.97 38.11 5.49
C ARG A 566 5.44 38.49 5.72
N GLU A 567 6.35 37.52 5.70
CA GLU A 567 7.78 37.73 5.96
C GLU A 567 8.54 38.19 4.72
N HIS A 568 8.21 37.65 3.54
CA HIS A 568 8.98 37.83 2.33
C HIS A 568 8.29 38.67 1.25
N GLY A 569 7.00 39.01 1.46
CA GLY A 569 6.16 39.62 0.43
C GLY A 569 5.58 38.61 -0.54
N GLU A 570 4.62 39.06 -1.33
CA GLU A 570 3.95 38.24 -2.35
C GLU A 570 4.86 38.11 -3.60
N GLU A 571 4.94 36.91 -4.15
CA GLU A 571 5.67 36.66 -5.40
C GLU A 571 4.97 37.33 -6.58
N PRO A 572 5.71 37.70 -7.66
CA PRO A 572 5.10 38.23 -8.88
C PRO A 572 4.07 37.26 -9.47
N ALA A 573 2.98 37.80 -10.03
CA ALA A 573 1.97 37.01 -10.74
C ALA A 573 2.60 36.19 -11.88
N LEU A 574 2.09 34.98 -12.11
CA LEU A 574 2.57 34.13 -13.19
C LEU A 574 2.18 34.72 -14.55
N PRO A 575 3.13 34.81 -15.50
CA PRO A 575 2.86 35.36 -16.82
C PRO A 575 1.77 34.60 -17.56
N GLY A 576 0.77 35.32 -18.08
CA GLY A 576 -0.30 34.75 -18.89
C GLY A 576 -1.37 33.97 -18.12
N ILE A 577 -1.33 33.99 -16.79
CA ILE A 577 -2.33 33.36 -15.92
C ILE A 577 -2.98 34.45 -15.05
N ASP A 578 -4.30 34.61 -15.19
CA ASP A 578 -5.07 35.59 -14.44
C ASP A 578 -5.68 34.98 -13.16
N LEU A 579 -4.77 34.49 -12.30
CA LEU A 579 -5.12 33.91 -11.01
C LEU A 579 -4.20 34.47 -9.93
N SER A 580 -4.75 34.76 -8.76
CA SER A 580 -3.96 35.11 -7.57
C SER A 580 -3.15 33.90 -7.06
N HIS A 581 -2.10 34.16 -6.29
CA HIS A 581 -1.34 33.10 -5.66
C HIS A 581 -2.17 32.26 -4.67
N ASP A 582 -3.16 32.84 -4.00
CA ASP A 582 -4.11 32.09 -3.18
C ASP A 582 -4.94 31.11 -4.04
N GLN A 583 -5.41 31.57 -5.20
CA GLN A 583 -6.12 30.69 -6.16
C GLN A 583 -5.22 29.60 -6.71
N LEU A 584 -3.96 29.92 -7.03
CA LEU A 584 -2.97 28.94 -7.50
C LEU A 584 -2.65 27.88 -6.44
N PHE A 585 -2.61 28.24 -5.16
CA PHE A 585 -2.47 27.29 -4.06
C PHE A 585 -3.57 26.21 -4.10
N PHE A 586 -4.83 26.64 -4.13
CA PHE A 586 -5.96 25.70 -4.15
C PHE A 586 -6.07 24.93 -5.47
N LEU A 587 -5.73 25.56 -6.59
CA LEU A 587 -5.74 24.90 -7.89
C LEU A 587 -4.68 23.78 -7.95
N ASN A 588 -3.47 24.03 -7.46
CA ASN A 588 -2.43 22.99 -7.44
C ASN A 588 -2.77 21.84 -6.49
N PHE A 589 -3.36 22.14 -5.33
CA PHE A 589 -3.93 21.12 -4.46
C PHE A 589 -4.92 20.22 -5.21
N ALA A 590 -5.89 20.82 -5.92
CA ALA A 590 -6.87 20.06 -6.69
C ALA A 590 -6.22 19.28 -7.84
N GLN A 591 -5.19 19.82 -8.47
CA GLN A 591 -4.48 19.18 -9.58
C GLN A 591 -3.73 17.92 -9.15
N VAL A 592 -3.16 17.89 -7.94
CA VAL A 592 -2.51 16.69 -7.36
C VAL A 592 -3.45 15.48 -7.39
N TRP A 593 -4.73 15.70 -7.13
CA TRP A 593 -5.76 14.65 -7.09
C TRP A 593 -6.53 14.47 -8.41
N CYS A 594 -6.15 15.19 -9.46
CA CYS A 594 -6.80 15.09 -10.76
C CYS A 594 -6.49 13.73 -11.41
N GLY A 595 -7.53 12.94 -11.66
CA GLY A 595 -7.40 11.62 -12.23
C GLY A 595 -8.72 11.09 -12.78
N THR A 596 -8.64 10.00 -13.54
CA THR A 596 -9.78 9.27 -14.08
C THR A 596 -9.77 7.83 -13.56
N HIS A 597 -10.96 7.28 -13.37
CA HIS A 597 -11.15 5.92 -12.89
C HIS A 597 -12.07 5.16 -13.83
N ARG A 598 -11.90 3.83 -13.89
CA ARG A 598 -12.91 2.95 -14.48
C ARG A 598 -14.01 2.69 -13.45
N PRO A 599 -15.26 2.45 -13.89
CA PRO A 599 -16.38 2.22 -12.96
C PRO A 599 -16.11 1.07 -11.97
N GLU A 600 -15.55 -0.03 -12.43
CA GLU A 600 -15.23 -1.19 -11.57
C GLU A 600 -14.17 -0.82 -10.52
N GLN A 601 -13.15 -0.07 -10.92
CA GLN A 601 -12.13 0.42 -10.00
C GLN A 601 -12.71 1.43 -9.00
N ALA A 602 -13.66 2.26 -9.41
CA ALA A 602 -14.34 3.21 -8.52
C ALA A 602 -15.15 2.47 -7.43
N VAL A 603 -15.88 1.43 -7.80
CA VAL A 603 -16.60 0.56 -6.83
C VAL A 603 -15.60 -0.07 -5.86
N ASN A 604 -14.51 -0.63 -6.40
CA ASN A 604 -13.49 -1.27 -5.58
C ASN A 604 -12.85 -0.29 -4.59
N SER A 605 -12.45 0.90 -5.02
CA SER A 605 -11.80 1.88 -4.14
C SER A 605 -12.69 2.29 -2.96
N ILE A 606 -14.01 2.49 -3.18
CA ILE A 606 -14.94 2.79 -2.08
C ILE A 606 -14.97 1.65 -1.04
N LYS A 607 -14.77 0.39 -1.46
CA LYS A 607 -14.91 -0.78 -0.59
C LYS A 607 -13.65 -1.15 0.17
N VAL A 608 -12.47 -0.84 -0.36
CA VAL A 608 -11.20 -1.34 0.19
C VAL A 608 -10.20 -0.26 0.56
N ASP A 609 -10.31 0.95 -0.01
CA ASP A 609 -9.35 2.03 0.23
C ASP A 609 -9.73 2.81 1.50
N VAL A 610 -8.73 3.09 2.33
CA VAL A 610 -8.89 3.96 3.50
C VAL A 610 -8.90 5.44 3.11
N HIS A 611 -8.48 5.76 1.87
CA HIS A 611 -8.56 7.11 1.32
C HIS A 611 -9.90 7.33 0.62
N SER A 612 -10.48 8.50 0.79
CA SER A 612 -11.55 8.95 -0.08
C SER A 612 -11.05 9.11 -1.52
N PRO A 613 -11.88 8.86 -2.57
CA PRO A 613 -11.48 9.12 -3.94
C PRO A 613 -11.03 10.57 -4.13
N GLY A 614 -10.05 10.82 -5.00
CA GLY A 614 -9.41 12.12 -5.18
C GLY A 614 -10.37 13.29 -5.35
N LYS A 615 -11.49 13.09 -6.08
CA LYS A 615 -12.59 14.05 -6.17
C LYS A 615 -13.07 14.52 -4.79
N PHE A 616 -13.27 13.60 -3.85
CA PHE A 616 -13.84 13.91 -2.53
C PHE A 616 -12.78 14.33 -1.52
N ARG A 617 -11.51 13.95 -1.72
CA ARG A 617 -10.39 14.54 -0.98
C ARG A 617 -10.34 16.06 -1.21
N VAL A 618 -10.54 16.49 -2.46
CA VAL A 618 -10.59 17.93 -2.83
C VAL A 618 -11.87 18.58 -2.31
N LEU A 619 -13.04 18.08 -2.69
CA LEU A 619 -14.31 18.69 -2.35
C LEU A 619 -14.54 18.76 -0.84
N GLY A 620 -14.31 17.67 -0.12
CA GLY A 620 -14.54 17.59 1.32
C GLY A 620 -13.64 18.55 2.11
N SER A 621 -12.36 18.61 1.76
CA SER A 621 -11.40 19.49 2.43
C SER A 621 -11.68 20.97 2.14
N LEU A 622 -12.00 21.32 0.90
CA LEU A 622 -12.28 22.72 0.51
C LEU A 622 -13.62 23.23 1.04
N GLN A 623 -14.63 22.37 1.18
CA GLN A 623 -15.92 22.75 1.81
C GLN A 623 -15.76 23.11 3.28
N ASN A 624 -14.73 22.61 3.95
CA ASN A 624 -14.44 22.90 5.36
C ASN A 624 -13.44 24.04 5.55
N PHE A 625 -13.05 24.71 4.46
CA PHE A 625 -11.99 25.72 4.52
C PHE A 625 -12.44 27.10 4.00
N PRO A 626 -12.81 28.04 4.90
CA PRO A 626 -13.36 29.35 4.52
C PRO A 626 -12.46 30.18 3.59
N GLU A 627 -11.14 30.00 3.68
CA GLU A 627 -10.17 30.72 2.85
C GLU A 627 -10.29 30.36 1.37
N PHE A 628 -10.70 29.14 1.04
CA PHE A 628 -11.05 28.76 -0.33
C PHE A 628 -12.22 29.61 -0.85
N ALA A 629 -13.29 29.71 -0.06
CA ALA A 629 -14.46 30.52 -0.42
C ALA A 629 -14.11 32.00 -0.64
N LYS A 630 -13.19 32.55 0.18
CA LYS A 630 -12.69 33.94 0.02
C LYS A 630 -11.87 34.08 -1.27
N ALA A 631 -10.95 33.16 -1.56
CA ALA A 631 -10.09 33.21 -2.74
C ALA A 631 -10.87 33.18 -4.06
N PHE A 632 -12.00 32.47 -4.10
CA PHE A 632 -12.83 32.31 -5.29
C PHE A 632 -14.16 33.11 -5.23
N ASN A 633 -14.35 33.96 -4.23
CA ASN A 633 -15.58 34.76 -4.02
C ASN A 633 -16.85 33.90 -4.04
N CYS A 634 -16.83 32.74 -3.41
CA CYS A 634 -17.99 31.85 -3.36
C CYS A 634 -19.10 32.39 -2.48
N ASN A 635 -20.34 32.29 -2.95
CA ASN A 635 -21.51 32.72 -2.19
C ASN A 635 -21.79 31.82 -1.00
N LYS A 636 -22.31 32.36 0.10
CA LYS A 636 -22.81 31.59 1.24
C LYS A 636 -23.89 30.60 0.77
N SER A 637 -23.96 29.45 1.41
CA SER A 637 -24.90 28.37 1.11
C SER A 637 -24.80 27.82 -0.33
N SER A 638 -23.71 28.13 -1.06
CA SER A 638 -23.39 27.40 -2.28
C SER A 638 -22.84 25.99 -1.93
N TYR A 639 -22.82 25.08 -2.92
CA TYR A 639 -22.32 23.71 -2.72
C TYR A 639 -20.94 23.66 -2.06
N MET A 640 -20.05 24.61 -2.41
CA MET A 640 -18.68 24.66 -1.85
C MET A 640 -18.60 25.49 -0.55
N VAL A 641 -19.70 26.04 -0.04
CA VAL A 641 -19.76 26.82 1.20
C VAL A 641 -20.97 26.36 2.02
N PRO A 642 -20.92 25.13 2.58
CA PRO A 642 -22.02 24.62 3.39
C PRO A 642 -22.16 25.43 4.68
N ASP A 643 -23.38 25.46 5.22
CA ASP A 643 -23.68 26.20 6.47
C ASP A 643 -22.92 25.60 7.68
N ASN A 644 -22.65 24.32 7.65
CA ASN A 644 -21.92 23.60 8.71
C ASN A 644 -20.59 23.07 8.15
N MET A 645 -19.48 23.62 8.63
CA MET A 645 -18.13 23.23 8.25
C MET A 645 -17.50 22.39 9.38
N CYS A 646 -16.98 21.23 9.04
CA CYS A 646 -16.30 20.35 10.00
C CYS A 646 -14.86 20.81 10.24
N ARG A 647 -14.43 20.79 11.50
CA ARG A 647 -13.03 21.06 11.88
C ARG A 647 -12.66 20.24 13.09
N VAL A 648 -11.51 19.55 13.01
CA VAL A 648 -10.85 18.88 14.14
C VAL A 648 -9.60 19.68 14.51
N TRP A 649 -8.64 19.80 13.59
CA TRP A 649 -7.36 20.53 13.75
C TRP A 649 -7.30 21.87 13.03
#